data_07763bb9e7bed292502e1784630a2430
#
_entry.id   07763bb9e7bed292502e1784630a2430
#
_cell.length_a   1.000
_cell.length_b   1.000
_cell.length_c   1.000
_cell.angle_alpha   90.00
_cell.angle_beta   90.00
_cell.angle_gamma   90.00
#
_symmetry.space_group_name_H-M   'P 1'
#
loop_
_entity.id
_entity.type
_entity.pdbx_description
1 polymer ?
#
loop_
_entity_poly.entity_id
_entity_poly.type
_entity_poly.pdbx_seq_one_letter_code
_entity_poly.pdbx_strand_id
1 'polypeptide(L)'
;MAPFVQESGVDSIVDPASIKSKSRVAVRDVTEAPPPPPVADDYMYDFKYNHPLPTVDFLGVDVPSDCDAQNAAEGIVKRLSSSMGAGDAAAFTDLFLDFGVWRDRLSFTWDFRTFNFRDAIRRASTDLFATTKATNFQFLPPAPEIVRPYPDFAKLQVVVSFETDLVTASALVNAVFTKEGWKIYFLNTVAESLKQFPELPPHDGHMTGLTSWEKQREAEVNAANPEILVIGGGQNGLAIAARCKALGMDALIIERSDEIGDVWKKRYEYLSLHVPHWPDALPYFLYPKRWPTYTPAQKQGLYLQWYASALELNVWTRSSVTKAEQDAEGRWTVTIDKEGKETRVLHPQQVVMATSLCGVPFMPSVPGMDAFKGTIVHSSAHQSSRDFVGKKVLVVGTSSSGFDTAFECSRRGIDVTLLQRSPTYVMSLTHSVPRLQGAYKPDARGNIPDLETLDRLTFGTPTGPGEELSRRMAEELETLDKELLDGLNARGLRTWRGQRGTGNATLSQTRNGGFYFEAGACEHIIDGKIKVEQGYIERFTEDKVILSGGRERQFDLVVFATGFTNMIESVRATLGEELASKCGPIWGIDEEGEYKTVFRETGIPNFWIMVGFLPLTRYASKLLALRLKALKEGISPPPYKV
;
A
#
# COMPACT_ATOMS: atom_id res chain seq x y z
N MET A 1 -1.14 -41.23 26.05
CA MET A 1 -0.48 -40.40 27.07
C MET A 1 1.00 -40.57 26.92
N ALA A 2 1.67 -39.59 26.33
CA ALA A 2 3.13 -39.47 26.30
C ALA A 2 3.44 -37.99 26.60
N PRO A 3 4.47 -37.67 27.40
CA PRO A 3 4.66 -36.33 27.93
C PRO A 3 5.23 -35.37 26.90
N PHE A 4 4.66 -34.19 26.87
CA PHE A 4 5.21 -33.02 26.18
C PHE A 4 6.53 -32.60 26.83
N VAL A 5 7.59 -32.57 26.07
CA VAL A 5 8.85 -31.92 26.43
C VAL A 5 8.65 -30.41 26.23
N GLN A 6 8.78 -29.68 27.31
CA GLN A 6 8.77 -28.25 27.38
C GLN A 6 10.17 -27.74 27.02
N GLU A 7 10.38 -27.22 25.83
CA GLU A 7 11.50 -26.31 25.56
C GLU A 7 10.97 -24.87 25.59
N SER A 8 11.23 -24.23 26.72
CA SER A 8 11.06 -22.81 26.96
C SER A 8 12.25 -22.05 26.36
N GLY A 9 12.00 -21.25 25.37
CA GLY A 9 12.98 -20.35 24.77
C GLY A 9 12.28 -19.27 23.97
N VAL A 10 11.40 -18.49 24.61
CA VAL A 10 10.97 -17.20 24.08
C VAL A 10 11.94 -16.18 24.64
N ASP A 11 12.97 -15.84 23.85
CA ASP A 11 13.81 -14.69 24.15
C ASP A 11 12.94 -13.42 24.20
N SER A 12 12.98 -12.83 25.35
CA SER A 12 12.28 -11.64 25.77
C SER A 12 12.50 -10.46 24.80
N ILE A 13 11.42 -9.78 24.51
CA ILE A 13 11.39 -8.40 24.01
C ILE A 13 12.37 -7.59 24.85
N VAL A 14 13.41 -7.03 24.20
CA VAL A 14 14.46 -6.27 24.87
C VAL A 14 13.83 -5.07 25.57
N ASP A 15 14.05 -4.98 26.89
CA ASP A 15 13.66 -3.87 27.75
C ASP A 15 14.37 -2.59 27.26
N PRO A 16 13.66 -1.49 26.99
CA PRO A 16 14.27 -0.21 26.55
C PRO A 16 15.28 0.38 27.55
N ALA A 17 15.31 -0.10 28.79
CA ALA A 17 16.22 0.38 29.83
C ALA A 17 17.65 -0.20 29.75
N SER A 18 17.91 -1.18 28.88
CA SER A 18 19.23 -1.85 28.80
C SER A 18 20.24 -1.20 27.86
N ILE A 19 19.88 -0.10 27.15
CA ILE A 19 20.80 0.65 26.30
C ILE A 19 21.61 1.64 27.14
N LYS A 20 22.50 1.12 27.99
CA LYS A 20 23.52 1.94 28.66
C LYS A 20 24.86 1.80 27.94
N SER A 21 25.32 2.95 27.46
CA SER A 21 26.68 3.30 27.03
C SER A 21 27.72 2.17 26.99
N LYS A 22 28.02 1.67 25.79
CA LYS A 22 29.29 0.98 25.51
C LYS A 22 30.17 1.86 24.63
N SER A 23 31.37 2.10 25.19
CA SER A 23 32.60 2.70 24.70
C SER A 23 32.67 3.15 23.22
N ARG A 24 33.22 4.38 23.06
CA ARG A 24 33.69 4.98 21.81
C ARG A 24 34.48 3.98 20.95
N VAL A 25 33.90 3.52 19.86
CA VAL A 25 34.61 2.80 18.80
C VAL A 25 35.22 3.83 17.87
N ALA A 26 36.51 3.65 17.54
CA ALA A 26 37.24 4.54 16.64
C ALA A 26 36.54 4.62 15.27
N VAL A 27 36.26 5.85 14.83
CA VAL A 27 35.74 6.16 13.48
C VAL A 27 36.82 5.72 12.48
N ARG A 28 36.51 4.80 11.57
CA ARG A 28 37.34 4.53 10.40
C ARG A 28 37.17 5.68 9.41
N ASP A 29 38.27 6.21 8.87
CA ASP A 29 38.24 7.10 7.72
C ASP A 29 37.51 6.41 6.56
N VAL A 30 36.32 6.89 6.26
CA VAL A 30 35.53 6.47 5.09
C VAL A 30 36.10 7.24 3.91
N THR A 31 36.92 6.60 3.10
CA THR A 31 37.35 7.18 1.81
C THR A 31 36.09 7.43 0.98
N GLU A 32 35.83 8.68 0.66
CA GLU A 32 34.66 9.13 -0.09
C GLU A 32 34.58 8.40 -1.46
N ALA A 33 33.66 7.45 -1.56
CA ALA A 33 33.18 7.03 -2.87
C ALA A 33 32.37 8.19 -3.48
N PRO A 34 32.44 8.44 -4.80
CA PRO A 34 31.61 9.48 -5.41
C PRO A 34 30.16 9.24 -5.01
N PRO A 35 29.43 10.30 -4.60
CA PRO A 35 28.04 10.14 -4.21
C PRO A 35 27.27 9.49 -5.37
N PRO A 36 26.42 8.49 -5.10
CA PRO A 36 25.53 7.99 -6.12
C PRO A 36 24.69 9.17 -6.64
N PRO A 37 24.23 9.10 -7.91
CA PRO A 37 23.38 10.15 -8.43
C PRO A 37 22.21 10.35 -7.46
N PRO A 38 21.86 11.60 -7.12
CA PRO A 38 20.76 11.88 -6.21
C PRO A 38 19.52 11.20 -6.76
N VAL A 39 18.79 10.58 -5.84
CA VAL A 39 17.46 10.10 -6.16
C VAL A 39 16.62 11.34 -6.46
N ALA A 40 16.10 11.47 -7.67
CA ALA A 40 15.28 12.61 -8.04
C ALA A 40 14.07 12.70 -7.08
N ASP A 41 13.87 13.88 -6.48
CA ASP A 41 12.77 14.13 -5.56
C ASP A 41 11.39 14.05 -6.25
N ASP A 42 11.38 14.12 -7.58
CA ASP A 42 10.19 14.05 -8.44
C ASP A 42 9.98 12.67 -9.08
N TYR A 43 10.78 11.64 -8.71
CA TYR A 43 10.60 10.29 -9.26
C TYR A 43 9.18 9.75 -9.04
N MET A 44 8.44 9.50 -10.13
CA MET A 44 7.05 9.01 -10.10
C MET A 44 6.10 9.92 -9.30
N TYR A 45 6.40 11.23 -9.18
CA TYR A 45 5.67 12.19 -8.38
C TYR A 45 5.48 13.50 -9.15
N ASP A 46 4.27 13.70 -9.71
CA ASP A 46 3.96 14.86 -10.55
C ASP A 46 3.25 15.98 -9.77
N PHE A 47 2.82 15.70 -8.55
CA PHE A 47 2.15 16.68 -7.69
C PHE A 47 3.10 17.80 -7.25
N LYS A 48 2.75 19.05 -7.58
CA LYS A 48 3.62 20.23 -7.35
C LYS A 48 2.98 21.32 -6.49
N TYR A 49 1.76 21.09 -6.01
CA TYR A 49 1.09 22.08 -5.18
C TYR A 49 1.69 22.11 -3.77
N ASN A 50 1.69 23.30 -3.19
CA ASN A 50 2.07 23.51 -1.80
C ASN A 50 0.80 23.79 -0.98
N HIS A 51 0.52 22.94 0.00
CA HIS A 51 -0.59 23.10 0.95
C HIS A 51 0.00 23.31 2.33
N PRO A 52 0.21 24.58 2.75
CA PRO A 52 0.77 24.84 4.07
C PRO A 52 -0.12 24.24 5.17
N LEU A 53 0.50 23.77 6.25
CA LEU A 53 -0.27 23.35 7.41
C LEU A 53 -0.88 24.61 8.09
N PRO A 54 -2.20 24.67 8.28
CA PRO A 54 -2.85 25.83 8.88
C PRO A 54 -2.67 25.83 10.40
N THR A 55 -1.45 26.18 10.84
CA THR A 55 -1.08 26.28 12.25
C THR A 55 -1.71 27.50 12.91
N VAL A 56 -1.69 27.56 14.24
CA VAL A 56 -2.17 28.71 15.02
C VAL A 56 -1.45 29.99 14.59
N ASP A 57 -0.13 29.95 14.39
CA ASP A 57 0.64 31.11 13.93
C ASP A 57 0.25 31.53 12.51
N PHE A 58 0.02 30.55 11.62
CA PHE A 58 -0.40 30.83 10.24
C PHE A 58 -1.79 31.47 10.19
N LEU A 59 -2.75 30.99 10.99
CA LEU A 59 -4.13 31.48 11.02
C LEU A 59 -4.28 32.74 11.90
N GLY A 60 -3.36 32.98 12.80
CA GLY A 60 -3.38 34.08 13.76
C GLY A 60 -4.50 33.94 14.80
N VAL A 61 -5.00 32.72 15.02
CA VAL A 61 -6.06 32.40 16.00
C VAL A 61 -6.02 30.91 16.33
N ASP A 62 -6.27 30.55 17.60
CA ASP A 62 -6.48 29.17 18.03
C ASP A 62 -7.96 28.87 18.25
N VAL A 63 -8.29 27.60 18.32
CA VAL A 63 -9.62 27.13 18.70
C VAL A 63 -9.90 27.56 20.16
N PRO A 64 -11.04 28.24 20.44
CA PRO A 64 -11.40 28.58 21.80
C PRO A 64 -11.45 27.37 22.72
N SER A 65 -10.98 27.54 23.95
CA SER A 65 -10.88 26.43 24.93
C SER A 65 -12.25 25.85 25.36
N ASP A 66 -13.31 26.63 25.21
CA ASP A 66 -14.69 26.26 25.49
C ASP A 66 -15.48 25.85 24.23
N CYS A 67 -14.77 25.65 23.10
CA CYS A 67 -15.41 25.27 21.84
C CYS A 67 -15.98 23.85 21.92
N ASP A 68 -17.30 23.76 21.73
CA ASP A 68 -18.01 22.48 21.61
C ASP A 68 -17.88 21.93 20.17
N ALA A 69 -17.25 20.77 20.06
CA ALA A 69 -17.00 20.13 18.77
C ALA A 69 -18.31 19.73 18.04
N GLN A 70 -19.33 19.31 18.79
CA GLN A 70 -20.61 18.90 18.21
C GLN A 70 -21.33 20.13 17.60
N ASN A 71 -21.45 21.23 18.34
CA ASN A 71 -22.06 22.47 17.84
C ASN A 71 -21.29 23.03 16.62
N ALA A 72 -19.97 23.00 16.66
CA ALA A 72 -19.12 23.42 15.53
C ALA A 72 -19.37 22.54 14.29
N ALA A 73 -19.46 21.23 14.48
CA ALA A 73 -19.74 20.27 13.42
C ALA A 73 -21.15 20.48 12.82
N GLU A 74 -22.17 20.68 13.65
CA GLU A 74 -23.54 20.97 13.19
C GLU A 74 -23.57 22.21 12.31
N GLY A 75 -22.86 23.26 12.72
CA GLY A 75 -22.77 24.51 11.97
C GLY A 75 -22.13 24.35 10.59
N ILE A 76 -21.03 23.59 10.49
CA ILE A 76 -20.34 23.38 9.21
C ILE A 76 -21.08 22.38 8.31
N VAL A 77 -21.62 21.30 8.87
CA VAL A 77 -22.41 20.30 8.13
C VAL A 77 -23.72 20.90 7.59
N LYS A 78 -24.39 21.76 8.35
CA LYS A 78 -25.57 22.46 7.87
C LYS A 78 -25.27 23.31 6.64
N ARG A 79 -24.18 24.08 6.63
CA ARG A 79 -23.77 24.89 5.46
C ARG A 79 -23.36 24.00 4.29
N LEU A 80 -22.62 22.94 4.56
CA LEU A 80 -22.20 21.96 3.56
C LEU A 80 -23.40 21.28 2.89
N SER A 81 -24.33 20.76 3.68
CA SER A 81 -25.54 20.09 3.17
C SER A 81 -26.45 21.05 2.39
N SER A 82 -26.60 22.27 2.85
CA SER A 82 -27.40 23.30 2.15
C SER A 82 -26.80 23.63 0.79
N SER A 83 -25.49 23.88 0.70
CA SER A 83 -24.83 24.26 -0.55
C SER A 83 -24.83 23.09 -1.56
N MET A 84 -24.50 21.88 -1.12
CA MET A 84 -24.48 20.67 -1.98
C MET A 84 -25.91 20.28 -2.41
N GLY A 85 -26.89 20.35 -1.53
CA GLY A 85 -28.29 20.04 -1.83
C GLY A 85 -28.92 21.04 -2.80
N ALA A 86 -28.64 22.34 -2.63
CA ALA A 86 -29.08 23.40 -3.56
C ALA A 86 -28.30 23.36 -4.89
N GLY A 87 -27.11 22.77 -4.92
CA GLY A 87 -26.18 22.87 -6.05
C GLY A 87 -25.52 24.25 -6.14
N ASP A 88 -25.36 24.92 -5.01
CA ASP A 88 -24.73 26.24 -4.93
C ASP A 88 -23.20 26.08 -4.81
N ALA A 89 -22.53 26.08 -5.96
CA ALA A 89 -21.09 25.96 -6.06
C ALA A 89 -20.34 27.13 -5.40
N ALA A 90 -20.93 28.31 -5.39
CA ALA A 90 -20.33 29.50 -4.75
C ALA A 90 -20.34 29.35 -3.23
N ALA A 91 -21.51 29.06 -2.65
CA ALA A 91 -21.64 28.84 -1.21
C ALA A 91 -20.80 27.63 -0.75
N PHE A 92 -20.74 26.56 -1.56
CA PHE A 92 -19.89 25.42 -1.28
C PHE A 92 -18.41 25.81 -1.23
N THR A 93 -17.93 26.54 -2.25
CA THR A 93 -16.52 26.95 -2.35
C THR A 93 -16.12 27.89 -1.20
N ASP A 94 -17.03 28.75 -0.75
CA ASP A 94 -16.77 29.68 0.34
C ASP A 94 -16.60 29.03 1.72
N LEU A 95 -16.91 27.71 1.84
CA LEU A 95 -16.63 26.95 3.04
C LEU A 95 -15.14 26.63 3.20
N PHE A 96 -14.36 26.68 2.13
CA PHE A 96 -12.96 26.24 2.12
C PHE A 96 -11.99 27.38 2.42
N LEU A 97 -10.80 27.02 2.93
CA LEU A 97 -9.62 27.88 2.87
C LEU A 97 -9.23 28.14 1.41
N ASP A 98 -8.50 29.20 1.11
CA ASP A 98 -8.01 29.48 -0.25
C ASP A 98 -7.18 28.33 -0.83
N PHE A 99 -6.39 27.67 0.02
CA PHE A 99 -5.62 26.49 -0.29
C PHE A 99 -6.31 25.17 0.16
N GLY A 100 -7.62 25.22 0.36
CA GLY A 100 -8.43 24.05 0.70
C GLY A 100 -8.44 23.01 -0.41
N VAL A 101 -8.81 21.78 -0.05
CA VAL A 101 -8.81 20.62 -0.96
C VAL A 101 -10.15 19.90 -0.90
N TRP A 102 -10.71 19.60 -2.05
CA TRP A 102 -11.81 18.66 -2.19
C TRP A 102 -11.35 17.43 -2.95
N ARG A 103 -11.33 16.30 -2.29
CA ARG A 103 -11.07 14.98 -2.85
C ARG A 103 -12.38 14.25 -3.05
N ASP A 104 -12.63 13.70 -4.24
CA ASP A 104 -13.79 12.86 -4.51
C ASP A 104 -13.38 11.48 -5.04
N ARG A 105 -14.04 10.46 -4.54
CA ARG A 105 -13.87 9.09 -4.97
C ARG A 105 -15.22 8.47 -5.28
N LEU A 106 -15.60 8.51 -6.54
CA LEU A 106 -16.81 7.95 -7.13
C LEU A 106 -18.14 8.61 -6.71
N SER A 107 -18.18 9.52 -5.73
CA SER A 107 -19.46 10.07 -5.27
C SER A 107 -20.10 11.02 -6.27
N PHE A 108 -19.27 11.85 -6.93
CA PHE A 108 -19.66 12.83 -7.93
C PHE A 108 -18.92 12.61 -9.25
N THR A 109 -17.62 12.33 -9.17
CA THR A 109 -16.72 12.29 -10.33
C THR A 109 -16.70 10.94 -11.04
N TRP A 110 -17.15 9.89 -10.41
CA TRP A 110 -17.01 8.51 -10.89
C TRP A 110 -15.57 8.12 -11.23
N ASP A 111 -14.62 8.82 -10.63
CA ASP A 111 -13.18 8.60 -10.68
C ASP A 111 -12.55 8.96 -9.34
N PHE A 112 -11.24 8.87 -9.23
CA PHE A 112 -10.46 9.37 -8.10
C PHE A 112 -9.91 10.73 -8.50
N ARG A 113 -10.48 11.80 -7.94
CA ARG A 113 -10.14 13.18 -8.28
C ARG A 113 -9.83 13.99 -7.04
N THR A 114 -8.88 14.90 -7.17
CA THR A 114 -8.53 15.85 -6.11
C THR A 114 -8.47 17.27 -6.69
N PHE A 115 -9.36 18.12 -6.21
CA PHE A 115 -9.44 19.53 -6.60
C PHE A 115 -8.68 20.36 -5.59
N ASN A 116 -7.52 20.83 -5.99
CA ASN A 116 -6.63 21.63 -5.17
C ASN A 116 -6.95 23.10 -5.35
N PHE A 117 -7.10 23.84 -4.25
CA PHE A 117 -7.45 25.26 -4.17
C PHE A 117 -8.90 25.60 -4.57
N ARG A 118 -9.38 26.72 -4.07
CA ARG A 118 -10.77 27.17 -4.26
C ARG A 118 -11.19 27.27 -5.71
N ASP A 119 -10.32 27.70 -6.62
CA ASP A 119 -10.67 27.84 -8.03
C ASP A 119 -10.96 26.48 -8.70
N ALA A 120 -10.17 25.45 -8.40
CA ALA A 120 -10.45 24.11 -8.91
C ALA A 120 -11.72 23.53 -8.28
N ILE A 121 -11.93 23.75 -6.97
CA ILE A 121 -13.15 23.35 -6.26
C ILE A 121 -14.37 24.02 -6.89
N ARG A 122 -14.30 25.32 -7.18
CA ARG A 122 -15.40 26.08 -7.79
C ARG A 122 -15.76 25.53 -9.18
N ARG A 123 -14.77 25.31 -10.05
CA ARG A 123 -15.00 24.75 -11.39
C ARG A 123 -15.69 23.40 -11.28
N ALA A 124 -15.08 22.47 -10.53
CA ALA A 124 -15.61 21.11 -10.37
C ALA A 124 -17.02 21.11 -9.75
N SER A 125 -17.26 21.87 -8.69
CA SER A 125 -18.58 21.94 -8.05
C SER A 125 -19.63 22.56 -8.97
N THR A 126 -19.28 23.55 -9.80
CA THR A 126 -20.20 24.14 -10.79
C THR A 126 -20.68 23.08 -11.78
N ASP A 127 -19.75 22.28 -12.32
CA ASP A 127 -20.08 21.25 -13.30
C ASP A 127 -20.83 20.07 -12.65
N LEU A 128 -20.32 19.56 -11.55
CA LEU A 128 -20.84 18.35 -10.91
C LEU A 128 -22.20 18.58 -10.23
N PHE A 129 -22.40 19.72 -9.58
CA PHE A 129 -23.67 20.02 -8.92
C PHE A 129 -24.79 20.41 -9.89
N ALA A 130 -24.48 20.67 -11.15
CA ALA A 130 -25.48 20.82 -12.20
C ALA A 130 -26.31 19.53 -12.42
N THR A 131 -25.68 18.37 -12.23
CA THR A 131 -26.28 17.05 -12.50
C THR A 131 -26.48 16.20 -11.25
N THR A 132 -25.72 16.40 -10.18
CA THR A 132 -25.73 15.55 -9.00
C THR A 132 -25.92 16.36 -7.73
N LYS A 133 -26.97 16.06 -6.98
CA LYS A 133 -27.27 16.67 -5.68
C LYS A 133 -26.94 15.73 -4.54
N ALA A 134 -26.48 16.28 -3.43
CA ALA A 134 -26.28 15.54 -2.19
C ALA A 134 -27.37 15.86 -1.17
N THR A 135 -27.97 14.82 -0.61
CA THR A 135 -29.08 14.90 0.34
C THR A 135 -28.85 13.98 1.53
N ASN A 136 -29.75 14.01 2.51
CA ASN A 136 -29.78 13.06 3.65
C ASN A 136 -28.49 12.98 4.47
N PHE A 137 -27.92 14.14 4.82
CA PHE A 137 -26.71 14.20 5.64
C PHE A 137 -26.98 13.74 7.07
N GLN A 138 -26.18 12.77 7.56
CA GLN A 138 -26.24 12.26 8.92
C GLN A 138 -24.83 12.07 9.47
N PHE A 139 -24.63 12.34 10.77
CA PHE A 139 -23.35 12.06 11.41
C PHE A 139 -23.06 10.56 11.46
N LEU A 140 -21.82 10.20 11.19
CA LEU A 140 -21.27 8.84 11.33
C LEU A 140 -20.18 8.80 12.40
N PRO A 141 -19.93 7.63 13.01
CA PRO A 141 -18.76 7.45 13.87
C PRO A 141 -17.43 7.75 13.13
N PRO A 142 -16.40 8.25 13.84
CA PRO A 142 -16.45 8.69 15.24
C PRO A 142 -17.25 9.98 15.42
N ALA A 143 -17.65 10.27 16.65
CA ALA A 143 -18.29 11.56 16.97
C ALA A 143 -17.38 12.73 16.58
N PRO A 144 -17.94 13.90 16.27
CA PRO A 144 -17.15 15.09 15.97
C PRO A 144 -16.13 15.40 17.08
N GLU A 145 -14.89 15.70 16.69
CA GLU A 145 -13.80 15.91 17.64
C GLU A 145 -12.87 17.02 17.16
N ILE A 146 -12.36 17.82 18.12
CA ILE A 146 -11.24 18.73 17.86
C ILE A 146 -9.94 17.97 18.11
N VAL A 147 -9.32 17.51 17.02
CA VAL A 147 -8.07 16.77 17.04
C VAL A 147 -6.89 17.74 17.01
N ARG A 148 -5.91 17.55 17.91
CA ARG A 148 -4.65 18.30 17.92
C ARG A 148 -3.47 17.37 17.60
N PRO A 149 -3.14 17.15 16.32
CA PRO A 149 -1.99 16.33 15.95
C PRO A 149 -0.67 16.90 16.46
N TYR A 150 -0.58 18.22 16.55
CA TYR A 150 0.54 18.99 17.09
C TYR A 150 0.04 20.12 17.98
N PRO A 151 0.83 20.61 18.94
CA PRO A 151 0.43 21.69 19.84
C PRO A 151 -0.02 22.97 19.11
N ASP A 152 0.59 23.27 17.96
CA ASP A 152 0.32 24.45 17.12
C ASP A 152 -0.69 24.18 16.00
N PHE A 153 -1.29 22.98 15.93
CA PHE A 153 -2.25 22.61 14.88
C PHE A 153 -3.45 21.88 15.44
N ALA A 154 -4.60 22.49 15.33
CA ALA A 154 -5.90 21.93 15.71
C ALA A 154 -6.85 21.89 14.52
N LYS A 155 -7.64 20.83 14.43
CA LYS A 155 -8.69 20.69 13.41
C LYS A 155 -9.94 20.05 13.98
N LEU A 156 -11.10 20.51 13.53
CA LEU A 156 -12.37 19.81 13.73
C LEU A 156 -12.46 18.69 12.71
N GLN A 157 -12.61 17.45 13.18
CA GLN A 157 -12.78 16.26 12.36
C GLN A 157 -14.21 15.75 12.47
N VAL A 158 -14.89 15.62 11.33
CA VAL A 158 -16.29 15.21 11.25
C VAL A 158 -16.46 14.19 10.15
N VAL A 159 -17.23 13.15 10.40
CA VAL A 159 -17.64 12.16 9.39
C VAL A 159 -19.17 12.21 9.27
N VAL A 160 -19.65 12.31 8.04
CA VAL A 160 -21.08 12.25 7.74
C VAL A 160 -21.36 11.31 6.58
N SER A 161 -22.55 10.70 6.57
CA SER A 161 -23.12 10.08 5.37
C SER A 161 -23.93 11.10 4.60
N PHE A 162 -24.09 10.88 3.31
CA PHE A 162 -25.02 11.56 2.43
C PHE A 162 -25.43 10.65 1.29
N GLU A 163 -26.41 11.06 0.52
CA GLU A 163 -26.88 10.32 -0.64
C GLU A 163 -26.84 11.19 -1.89
N THR A 164 -26.53 10.56 -3.01
CA THR A 164 -26.85 11.07 -4.36
C THR A 164 -27.95 10.23 -4.98
N ASP A 165 -28.29 10.47 -6.25
CA ASP A 165 -29.26 9.64 -6.95
C ASP A 165 -28.81 8.17 -7.08
N LEU A 166 -27.50 7.93 -7.25
CA LEU A 166 -26.92 6.63 -7.54
C LEU A 166 -26.25 5.95 -6.35
N VAL A 167 -25.66 6.72 -5.44
CA VAL A 167 -24.84 6.16 -4.35
C VAL A 167 -25.27 6.67 -2.98
N THR A 168 -25.07 5.80 -1.97
CA THR A 168 -24.86 6.25 -0.60
C THR A 168 -23.38 6.53 -0.44
N ALA A 169 -23.02 7.65 0.15
CA ALA A 169 -21.66 8.14 0.26
C ALA A 169 -21.32 8.61 1.67
N SER A 170 -20.05 8.79 1.95
CA SER A 170 -19.57 9.45 3.17
C SER A 170 -18.69 10.66 2.85
N ALA A 171 -18.65 11.60 3.77
CA ALA A 171 -17.74 12.74 3.70
C ALA A 171 -16.93 12.85 5.00
N LEU A 172 -15.60 12.90 4.86
CA LEU A 172 -14.69 13.29 5.92
C LEU A 172 -14.38 14.77 5.78
N VAL A 173 -14.86 15.56 6.73
CA VAL A 173 -14.63 17.01 6.80
C VAL A 173 -13.53 17.28 7.82
N ASN A 174 -12.46 17.95 7.40
CA ASN A 174 -11.44 18.48 8.30
C ASN A 174 -11.44 20.00 8.16
N ALA A 175 -11.86 20.70 9.21
CA ALA A 175 -11.96 22.14 9.23
C ALA A 175 -11.04 22.74 10.30
N VAL A 176 -10.61 23.98 10.09
CA VAL A 176 -9.79 24.74 11.02
C VAL A 176 -10.51 26.03 11.43
N PHE A 177 -10.21 26.49 12.63
CA PHE A 177 -10.80 27.73 13.15
C PHE A 177 -10.01 28.93 12.65
N THR A 178 -10.70 29.89 12.02
CA THR A 178 -10.11 31.11 11.49
C THR A 178 -10.76 32.32 12.14
N LYS A 179 -10.27 33.53 11.88
CA LYS A 179 -10.91 34.80 12.33
C LYS A 179 -12.34 34.98 11.81
N GLU A 180 -12.68 34.26 10.72
CA GLU A 180 -14.02 34.26 10.12
C GLU A 180 -14.88 33.06 10.57
N GLY A 181 -14.41 32.26 11.51
CA GLY A 181 -15.01 31.00 11.96
C GLY A 181 -14.44 29.78 11.28
N TRP A 182 -15.16 28.65 11.32
CA TRP A 182 -14.70 27.37 10.78
C TRP A 182 -14.68 27.38 9.25
N LYS A 183 -13.50 27.02 8.66
CA LYS A 183 -13.28 26.82 7.23
C LYS A 183 -12.75 25.42 6.97
N ILE A 184 -13.16 24.79 5.88
CA ILE A 184 -12.70 23.45 5.49
C ILE A 184 -11.25 23.54 4.98
N TYR A 185 -10.35 22.80 5.61
CA TYR A 185 -9.00 22.59 5.12
C TYR A 185 -8.99 21.51 4.05
N PHE A 186 -9.63 20.36 4.32
CA PHE A 186 -9.93 19.39 3.28
C PHE A 186 -11.23 18.65 3.52
N LEU A 187 -11.87 18.30 2.42
CA LEU A 187 -13.06 17.46 2.33
C LEU A 187 -12.73 16.24 1.49
N ASN A 188 -13.09 15.04 1.95
CA ASN A 188 -13.01 13.83 1.15
C ASN A 188 -14.40 13.19 1.06
N THR A 189 -14.96 13.09 -0.15
CA THR A 189 -16.22 12.44 -0.44
C THR A 189 -15.97 11.07 -1.08
N VAL A 190 -16.67 10.02 -0.62
CA VAL A 190 -16.42 8.64 -1.02
C VAL A 190 -17.74 7.90 -1.20
N ALA A 191 -17.92 7.22 -2.34
CA ALA A 191 -19.03 6.30 -2.53
C ALA A 191 -18.89 5.08 -1.61
N GLU A 192 -19.93 4.74 -0.87
CA GLU A 192 -19.97 3.62 0.07
C GLU A 192 -20.75 2.42 -0.50
N SER A 193 -21.83 2.67 -1.24
CA SER A 193 -22.64 1.64 -1.89
C SER A 193 -23.45 2.21 -3.05
N LEU A 194 -23.85 1.34 -3.99
CA LEU A 194 -24.84 1.66 -5.03
C LEU A 194 -26.24 1.47 -4.45
N LYS A 195 -27.09 2.49 -4.53
CA LYS A 195 -28.44 2.45 -3.91
C LYS A 195 -29.33 1.33 -4.47
N GLN A 196 -29.25 1.10 -5.78
CA GLN A 196 -30.08 0.08 -6.46
C GLN A 196 -29.44 -1.32 -6.45
N PHE A 197 -28.15 -1.41 -6.18
CA PHE A 197 -27.37 -2.65 -6.23
C PHE A 197 -26.49 -2.81 -4.99
N PRO A 198 -27.11 -2.96 -3.80
CA PRO A 198 -26.37 -3.21 -2.56
C PRO A 198 -25.66 -4.56 -2.60
N GLU A 199 -24.74 -4.80 -1.67
CA GLU A 199 -24.19 -6.14 -1.47
C GLU A 199 -25.32 -7.15 -1.22
N LEU A 200 -25.15 -8.37 -1.73
CA LEU A 200 -26.12 -9.43 -1.59
C LEU A 200 -26.35 -9.79 -0.10
N PRO A 201 -27.56 -10.15 0.27
CA PRO A 201 -27.83 -10.67 1.62
C PRO A 201 -27.06 -11.99 1.85
N PRO A 202 -26.96 -12.45 3.11
CA PRO A 202 -26.42 -13.77 3.41
C PRO A 202 -27.06 -14.86 2.54
N HIS A 203 -26.23 -15.80 2.09
CA HIS A 203 -26.66 -16.87 1.21
C HIS A 203 -27.63 -17.83 1.93
N ASP A 204 -28.79 -18.05 1.37
CA ASP A 204 -29.75 -19.07 1.84
C ASP A 204 -29.28 -20.47 1.42
N GLY A 205 -28.26 -21.00 2.12
CA GLY A 205 -27.72 -22.32 1.81
C GLY A 205 -28.78 -23.40 1.71
N HIS A 206 -28.78 -24.19 0.65
CA HIS A 206 -29.71 -25.33 0.50
C HIS A 206 -29.34 -26.46 1.45
N MET A 207 -30.16 -26.72 2.45
CA MET A 207 -30.00 -27.86 3.37
C MET A 207 -30.29 -29.23 2.74
N THR A 208 -30.83 -29.26 1.54
CA THR A 208 -31.37 -30.50 0.93
C THR A 208 -30.86 -30.72 -0.50
N GLY A 209 -29.62 -30.36 -0.78
CA GLY A 209 -29.02 -30.59 -2.09
C GLY A 209 -28.82 -32.07 -2.39
N LEU A 210 -29.14 -32.50 -3.62
CA LEU A 210 -28.83 -33.85 -4.13
C LEU A 210 -27.32 -34.02 -4.44
N THR A 211 -26.56 -32.93 -4.41
CA THR A 211 -25.11 -32.88 -4.73
C THR A 211 -24.35 -32.39 -3.51
N SER A 212 -23.18 -32.98 -3.23
CA SER A 212 -22.32 -32.47 -2.14
C SER A 212 -21.81 -31.08 -2.47
N TRP A 213 -21.51 -30.28 -1.43
CA TRP A 213 -20.94 -28.94 -1.57
C TRP A 213 -19.66 -28.94 -2.42
N GLU A 214 -18.76 -29.91 -2.22
CA GLU A 214 -17.53 -30.02 -2.99
C GLU A 214 -17.78 -30.18 -4.49
N LYS A 215 -18.72 -31.06 -4.86
CA LYS A 215 -19.10 -31.29 -6.28
C LYS A 215 -19.74 -30.05 -6.89
N GLN A 216 -20.56 -29.33 -6.13
CA GLN A 216 -21.15 -28.08 -6.59
C GLN A 216 -20.06 -27.04 -6.84
N ARG A 217 -19.14 -26.84 -5.87
CA ARG A 217 -18.02 -25.91 -6.01
C ARG A 217 -17.11 -26.29 -7.18
N GLU A 218 -16.80 -27.56 -7.35
CA GLU A 218 -16.00 -28.03 -8.48
C GLU A 218 -16.69 -27.73 -9.82
N ALA A 219 -17.99 -27.95 -9.91
CA ALA A 219 -18.75 -27.64 -11.11
C ALA A 219 -18.76 -26.12 -11.41
N GLU A 220 -19.01 -25.28 -10.42
CA GLU A 220 -18.97 -23.82 -10.54
C GLU A 220 -17.62 -23.31 -11.03
N VAL A 221 -16.51 -23.75 -10.39
CA VAL A 221 -15.16 -23.37 -10.74
C VAL A 221 -14.78 -23.85 -12.15
N ASN A 222 -15.18 -25.05 -12.55
CA ASN A 222 -14.84 -25.61 -13.86
C ASN A 222 -15.71 -25.06 -15.01
N ALA A 223 -16.94 -24.71 -14.74
CA ALA A 223 -17.83 -24.12 -15.72
C ALA A 223 -17.64 -22.61 -15.91
N ALA A 224 -16.75 -21.98 -15.13
CA ALA A 224 -16.61 -20.55 -15.08
C ALA A 224 -16.40 -19.91 -16.47
N ASN A 225 -17.36 -19.08 -16.86
CA ASN A 225 -17.20 -18.09 -17.94
C ASN A 225 -17.42 -16.72 -17.30
N PRO A 226 -16.38 -16.18 -16.66
CA PRO A 226 -16.51 -15.06 -15.74
C PRO A 226 -16.88 -13.76 -16.45
N GLU A 227 -17.68 -12.94 -15.79
CA GLU A 227 -17.86 -11.54 -16.17
C GLU A 227 -16.58 -10.75 -15.92
N ILE A 228 -15.87 -11.09 -14.83
CA ILE A 228 -14.64 -10.44 -14.40
C ILE A 228 -13.51 -11.46 -14.29
N LEU A 229 -12.48 -11.27 -15.09
CA LEU A 229 -11.26 -12.07 -15.01
C LEU A 229 -10.23 -11.33 -14.15
N VAL A 230 -9.79 -11.95 -13.06
CA VAL A 230 -8.76 -11.41 -12.17
C VAL A 230 -7.45 -12.16 -12.39
N ILE A 231 -6.40 -11.46 -12.78
CA ILE A 231 -5.07 -12.03 -13.05
C ILE A 231 -4.18 -11.82 -11.82
N GLY A 232 -3.91 -12.88 -11.07
CA GLY A 232 -3.12 -12.90 -9.84
C GLY A 232 -3.97 -13.19 -8.59
N GLY A 233 -3.63 -14.27 -7.86
CA GLY A 233 -4.31 -14.76 -6.65
C GLY A 233 -3.67 -14.28 -5.33
N GLY A 234 -2.98 -13.15 -5.36
CA GLY A 234 -2.50 -12.47 -4.15
C GLY A 234 -3.59 -11.68 -3.44
N GLN A 235 -3.21 -10.94 -2.38
CA GLN A 235 -4.15 -10.13 -1.58
C GLN A 235 -5.06 -9.22 -2.40
N ASN A 236 -4.51 -8.59 -3.44
CA ASN A 236 -5.26 -7.67 -4.29
C ASN A 236 -6.32 -8.39 -5.12
N GLY A 237 -5.95 -9.51 -5.75
CA GLY A 237 -6.89 -10.30 -6.54
C GLY A 237 -7.98 -10.96 -5.70
N LEU A 238 -7.63 -11.48 -4.54
CA LEU A 238 -8.59 -12.06 -3.59
C LEU A 238 -9.59 -11.01 -3.09
N ALA A 239 -9.11 -9.83 -2.73
CA ALA A 239 -9.97 -8.76 -2.21
C ALA A 239 -10.97 -8.26 -3.26
N ILE A 240 -10.52 -8.01 -4.50
CA ILE A 240 -11.43 -7.54 -5.56
C ILE A 240 -12.43 -8.63 -5.96
N ALA A 241 -12.02 -9.89 -6.04
CA ALA A 241 -12.92 -10.99 -6.34
C ALA A 241 -14.00 -11.18 -5.25
N ALA A 242 -13.62 -11.04 -3.98
CA ALA A 242 -14.56 -11.09 -2.86
C ALA A 242 -15.60 -9.97 -2.91
N ARG A 243 -15.15 -8.71 -3.19
CA ARG A 243 -16.06 -7.57 -3.35
C ARG A 243 -16.98 -7.74 -4.56
N CYS A 244 -16.46 -8.26 -5.69
CA CYS A 244 -17.26 -8.57 -6.86
C CYS A 244 -18.35 -9.61 -6.54
N LYS A 245 -17.96 -10.70 -5.85
CA LYS A 245 -18.91 -11.74 -5.43
C LYS A 245 -20.00 -11.19 -4.51
N ALA A 246 -19.63 -10.35 -3.53
CA ALA A 246 -20.59 -9.70 -2.64
C ALA A 246 -21.59 -8.82 -3.40
N LEU A 247 -21.21 -8.23 -4.53
CA LEU A 247 -22.08 -7.43 -5.41
C LEU A 247 -22.78 -8.28 -6.50
N GLY A 248 -22.74 -9.60 -6.43
CA GLY A 248 -23.39 -10.48 -7.40
C GLY A 248 -22.75 -10.46 -8.79
N MET A 249 -21.44 -10.27 -8.86
CA MET A 249 -20.67 -10.37 -10.10
C MET A 249 -19.84 -11.66 -10.10
N ASP A 250 -19.88 -12.41 -11.21
CA ASP A 250 -19.08 -13.62 -11.36
C ASP A 250 -17.62 -13.26 -11.68
N ALA A 251 -16.72 -13.62 -10.77
CA ALA A 251 -15.29 -13.36 -10.88
C ALA A 251 -14.50 -14.66 -10.82
N LEU A 252 -13.53 -14.83 -11.73
CA LEU A 252 -12.57 -15.92 -11.74
C LEU A 252 -11.15 -15.39 -11.55
N ILE A 253 -10.42 -15.97 -10.62
CA ILE A 253 -9.01 -15.66 -10.36
C ILE A 253 -8.12 -16.67 -11.11
N ILE A 254 -7.16 -16.17 -11.88
CA ILE A 254 -6.09 -16.96 -12.50
C ILE A 254 -4.82 -16.76 -11.67
N GLU A 255 -4.27 -17.84 -11.12
CA GLU A 255 -3.05 -17.86 -10.32
C GLU A 255 -2.03 -18.85 -10.87
N ARG A 256 -0.82 -18.37 -11.13
CA ARG A 256 0.27 -19.21 -11.68
C ARG A 256 0.89 -20.19 -10.70
N SER A 257 0.83 -19.88 -9.41
CA SER A 257 1.38 -20.73 -8.34
C SER A 257 0.54 -21.98 -8.12
N ASP A 258 1.13 -22.97 -7.44
CA ASP A 258 0.45 -24.22 -7.13
C ASP A 258 -0.75 -24.01 -6.20
N GLU A 259 -0.61 -23.04 -5.26
CA GLU A 259 -1.62 -22.74 -4.26
C GLU A 259 -1.74 -21.24 -4.02
N ILE A 260 -2.91 -20.80 -3.59
CA ILE A 260 -3.10 -19.46 -3.02
C ILE A 260 -2.17 -19.29 -1.81
N GLY A 261 -1.55 -18.13 -1.70
CA GLY A 261 -0.62 -17.81 -0.60
C GLY A 261 0.83 -18.19 -0.85
N ASP A 262 1.16 -18.93 -1.91
CA ASP A 262 2.52 -19.32 -2.26
C ASP A 262 3.45 -18.12 -2.46
N VAL A 263 2.92 -16.98 -2.91
CA VAL A 263 3.66 -15.72 -3.01
C VAL A 263 4.31 -15.30 -1.67
N TRP A 264 3.74 -15.72 -0.54
CA TRP A 264 4.28 -15.54 0.80
C TRP A 264 5.04 -16.77 1.27
N LYS A 265 4.46 -17.96 1.14
CA LYS A 265 5.03 -19.22 1.66
C LYS A 265 6.37 -19.59 1.01
N LYS A 266 6.57 -19.23 -0.28
CA LYS A 266 7.78 -19.54 -1.06
C LYS A 266 8.85 -18.42 -1.02
N ARG A 267 8.71 -17.42 -0.14
CA ARG A 267 9.75 -16.43 0.17
C ARG A 267 10.76 -16.99 1.17
N TYR A 268 11.77 -16.19 1.52
CA TYR A 268 12.77 -16.61 2.52
C TYR A 268 12.09 -17.00 3.84
N GLU A 269 12.59 -18.08 4.45
CA GLU A 269 11.91 -18.78 5.56
C GLU A 269 11.69 -17.93 6.83
N TYR A 270 12.53 -16.91 7.02
CA TYR A 270 12.48 -16.00 8.18
C TYR A 270 11.71 -14.71 7.92
N LEU A 271 11.06 -14.58 6.77
CA LEU A 271 10.24 -13.41 6.45
C LEU A 271 9.07 -13.26 7.43
N SER A 272 8.97 -12.08 7.99
CA SER A 272 7.83 -11.63 8.79
C SER A 272 7.40 -10.24 8.33
N LEU A 273 6.14 -9.88 8.54
CA LEU A 273 5.74 -8.47 8.38
C LEU A 273 6.47 -7.64 9.43
N HIS A 274 7.03 -6.50 9.03
CA HIS A 274 7.81 -5.63 9.92
C HIS A 274 6.92 -4.73 10.78
N VAL A 275 5.64 -4.65 10.48
CA VAL A 275 4.67 -3.85 11.22
C VAL A 275 3.57 -4.76 11.80
N PRO A 276 2.89 -4.33 12.88
CA PRO A 276 1.76 -5.08 13.41
C PRO A 276 0.67 -5.32 12.37
N HIS A 277 0.04 -6.50 12.44
CA HIS A 277 -1.04 -6.89 11.53
C HIS A 277 -2.36 -6.13 11.74
N TRP A 278 -2.44 -5.23 12.70
CA TRP A 278 -3.69 -4.60 13.13
C TRP A 278 -4.53 -4.02 11.99
N PRO A 279 -3.95 -3.29 11.01
CA PRO A 279 -4.70 -2.80 9.86
C PRO A 279 -4.89 -3.83 8.73
N ASP A 280 -4.26 -4.99 8.77
CA ASP A 280 -3.97 -5.80 7.57
C ASP A 280 -5.06 -6.79 7.15
N ALA A 281 -6.17 -6.91 7.88
CA ALA A 281 -7.26 -7.80 7.47
C ALA A 281 -7.83 -7.42 6.09
N LEU A 282 -8.16 -8.44 5.29
CA LEU A 282 -8.87 -8.28 4.03
C LEU A 282 -10.38 -8.06 4.25
N PRO A 283 -11.15 -7.60 3.24
CA PRO A 283 -12.60 -7.43 3.35
C PRO A 283 -13.29 -8.70 3.85
N TYR A 284 -14.30 -8.57 4.71
CA TYR A 284 -15.15 -9.66 5.21
C TYR A 284 -14.50 -10.71 6.11
N PHE A 285 -13.17 -10.72 6.27
CA PHE A 285 -12.49 -11.80 6.99
C PHE A 285 -11.36 -11.24 7.88
N LEU A 286 -11.66 -11.07 9.17
CA LEU A 286 -10.70 -10.54 10.14
C LEU A 286 -9.71 -11.62 10.59
N TYR A 287 -8.52 -11.19 11.07
CA TYR A 287 -7.60 -12.11 11.75
C TYR A 287 -8.18 -12.58 13.10
N PRO A 288 -7.88 -13.82 13.50
CA PRO A 288 -8.21 -14.30 14.85
C PRO A 288 -7.58 -13.44 15.94
N LYS A 289 -8.27 -13.24 17.07
CA LYS A 289 -7.81 -12.38 18.20
C LYS A 289 -6.40 -12.71 18.71
N ARG A 290 -5.95 -13.97 18.62
CA ARG A 290 -4.60 -14.41 19.03
C ARG A 290 -3.64 -14.54 17.85
N TRP A 291 -3.81 -13.73 16.81
CA TRP A 291 -2.87 -13.68 15.71
C TRP A 291 -1.52 -13.08 16.15
N PRO A 292 -0.36 -13.55 15.64
CA PRO A 292 0.93 -12.92 15.94
C PRO A 292 0.95 -11.46 15.54
N THR A 293 1.43 -10.60 16.42
CA THR A 293 1.54 -9.15 16.15
C THR A 293 2.31 -8.87 14.84
N TYR A 294 3.43 -9.54 14.66
CA TYR A 294 4.21 -9.54 13.42
C TYR A 294 3.99 -10.86 12.70
N THR A 295 3.27 -10.83 11.61
CA THR A 295 2.81 -12.05 10.93
C THR A 295 3.94 -12.71 10.16
N PRO A 296 4.33 -13.96 10.47
CA PRO A 296 5.26 -14.73 9.65
C PRO A 296 4.70 -15.00 8.25
N ALA A 297 5.54 -14.99 7.23
CA ALA A 297 5.13 -15.18 5.84
C ALA A 297 4.32 -16.46 5.61
N GLN A 298 4.72 -17.57 6.23
CA GLN A 298 3.98 -18.83 6.16
C GLN A 298 2.54 -18.67 6.65
N LYS A 299 2.36 -17.95 7.75
CA LYS A 299 1.05 -17.73 8.34
C LYS A 299 0.21 -16.75 7.51
N GLN A 300 0.84 -15.75 6.89
CA GLN A 300 0.18 -14.86 5.95
C GLN A 300 -0.31 -15.62 4.70
N GLY A 301 0.49 -16.54 4.18
CA GLY A 301 0.08 -17.41 3.08
C GLY A 301 -1.12 -18.28 3.42
N LEU A 302 -1.15 -18.88 4.62
CA LEU A 302 -2.31 -19.65 5.11
C LEU A 302 -3.56 -18.78 5.27
N TYR A 303 -3.43 -17.54 5.75
CA TYR A 303 -4.56 -16.61 5.86
C TYR A 303 -5.20 -16.34 4.49
N LEU A 304 -4.39 -16.12 3.44
CA LEU A 304 -4.89 -15.92 2.08
C LEU A 304 -5.59 -17.19 1.53
N GLN A 305 -5.07 -18.35 1.84
CA GLN A 305 -5.65 -19.63 1.48
C GLN A 305 -7.03 -19.85 2.12
N TRP A 306 -7.11 -19.58 3.44
CA TRP A 306 -8.38 -19.65 4.18
C TRP A 306 -9.37 -18.60 3.70
N TYR A 307 -8.91 -17.40 3.38
CA TYR A 307 -9.74 -16.33 2.82
C TYR A 307 -10.43 -16.76 1.53
N ALA A 308 -9.66 -17.31 0.57
CA ALA A 308 -10.20 -17.79 -0.68
C ALA A 308 -11.21 -18.91 -0.49
N SER A 309 -10.91 -19.87 0.38
CA SER A 309 -11.78 -21.02 0.68
C SER A 309 -13.04 -20.61 1.45
N ALA A 310 -12.90 -19.80 2.51
CA ALA A 310 -14.01 -19.37 3.36
C ALA A 310 -15.04 -18.51 2.60
N LEU A 311 -14.59 -17.72 1.63
CA LEU A 311 -15.46 -16.90 0.80
C LEU A 311 -15.84 -17.60 -0.52
N GLU A 312 -15.46 -18.86 -0.68
CA GLU A 312 -15.78 -19.67 -1.87
C GLU A 312 -15.44 -18.96 -3.19
N LEU A 313 -14.26 -18.35 -3.28
CA LEU A 313 -13.83 -17.66 -4.48
C LEU A 313 -13.49 -18.66 -5.60
N ASN A 314 -13.83 -18.33 -6.84
CA ASN A 314 -13.48 -19.15 -7.99
C ASN A 314 -12.02 -18.91 -8.38
N VAL A 315 -11.17 -19.93 -8.28
CA VAL A 315 -9.73 -19.83 -8.52
C VAL A 315 -9.25 -20.99 -9.39
N TRP A 316 -8.49 -20.66 -10.44
CA TRP A 316 -7.66 -21.63 -11.16
C TRP A 316 -6.21 -21.39 -10.77
N THR A 317 -5.63 -22.32 -10.00
CA THR A 317 -4.20 -22.36 -9.71
C THR A 317 -3.40 -23.02 -10.84
N ARG A 318 -2.08 -22.94 -10.82
CA ARG A 318 -1.19 -23.43 -11.90
C ARG A 318 -1.64 -22.99 -13.29
N SER A 319 -2.23 -21.79 -13.38
CA SER A 319 -2.85 -21.29 -14.60
C SER A 319 -2.30 -19.93 -14.96
N SER A 320 -2.04 -19.70 -16.23
CA SER A 320 -1.42 -18.48 -16.74
C SER A 320 -2.11 -17.98 -18.00
N VAL A 321 -2.25 -16.67 -18.11
CA VAL A 321 -2.68 -16.03 -19.37
C VAL A 321 -1.52 -16.15 -20.38
N THR A 322 -1.81 -16.78 -21.53
CA THR A 322 -0.83 -16.94 -22.61
C THR A 322 -1.08 -15.96 -23.75
N LYS A 323 -2.31 -15.48 -23.89
CA LYS A 323 -2.68 -14.48 -24.89
C LYS A 323 -3.89 -13.69 -24.39
N ALA A 324 -3.89 -12.38 -24.60
CA ALA A 324 -5.06 -11.55 -24.38
C ALA A 324 -5.22 -10.56 -25.55
N GLU A 325 -6.39 -10.52 -26.13
CA GLU A 325 -6.72 -9.68 -27.29
C GLU A 325 -7.99 -8.89 -27.00
N GLN A 326 -8.09 -7.73 -27.59
CA GLN A 326 -9.26 -6.89 -27.51
C GLN A 326 -9.70 -6.49 -28.92
N ASP A 327 -10.98 -6.62 -29.22
CA ASP A 327 -11.52 -6.17 -30.50
C ASP A 327 -11.75 -4.64 -30.51
N ALA A 328 -12.25 -4.12 -31.65
CA ALA A 328 -12.49 -2.68 -31.82
C ALA A 328 -13.55 -2.13 -30.85
N GLU A 329 -14.44 -2.96 -30.37
CA GLU A 329 -15.49 -2.63 -29.39
C GLU A 329 -15.02 -2.79 -27.93
N GLY A 330 -13.76 -3.18 -27.70
CA GLY A 330 -13.17 -3.36 -26.38
C GLY A 330 -13.56 -4.66 -25.68
N ARG A 331 -14.04 -5.67 -26.43
CA ARG A 331 -14.38 -6.98 -25.90
C ARG A 331 -13.16 -7.88 -25.83
N TRP A 332 -12.99 -8.58 -24.72
CA TRP A 332 -11.85 -9.42 -24.45
C TRP A 332 -11.98 -10.83 -25.02
N THR A 333 -10.87 -11.34 -25.57
CA THR A 333 -10.62 -12.77 -25.80
C THR A 333 -9.32 -13.13 -25.09
N VAL A 334 -9.42 -13.94 -24.02
CA VAL A 334 -8.27 -14.29 -23.18
C VAL A 334 -8.04 -15.80 -23.24
N THR A 335 -6.84 -16.18 -23.66
CA THR A 335 -6.39 -17.57 -23.71
C THR A 335 -5.58 -17.90 -22.48
N ILE A 336 -5.93 -18.98 -21.80
CA ILE A 336 -5.35 -19.42 -20.55
C ILE A 336 -4.80 -20.84 -20.72
N ASP A 337 -3.54 -21.03 -20.34
CA ASP A 337 -2.99 -22.35 -20.07
C ASP A 337 -3.39 -22.76 -18.65
N LYS A 338 -4.25 -23.76 -18.53
CA LYS A 338 -4.71 -24.29 -17.25
C LYS A 338 -3.89 -25.54 -16.91
N GLU A 339 -3.07 -25.45 -15.89
CA GLU A 339 -2.24 -26.52 -15.36
C GLU A 339 -1.21 -27.14 -16.34
N GLY A 340 -0.92 -26.49 -17.48
CA GLY A 340 -0.12 -27.11 -18.56
C GLY A 340 -0.81 -28.30 -19.25
N LYS A 341 -2.13 -28.45 -19.05
CA LYS A 341 -2.90 -29.60 -19.54
C LYS A 341 -4.02 -29.22 -20.50
N GLU A 342 -4.61 -28.06 -20.30
CA GLU A 342 -5.80 -27.60 -21.03
C GLU A 342 -5.66 -26.14 -21.43
N THR A 343 -5.98 -25.82 -22.66
CA THR A 343 -6.12 -24.45 -23.11
C THR A 343 -7.58 -24.03 -23.02
N ARG A 344 -7.87 -22.96 -22.29
CA ARG A 344 -9.20 -22.36 -22.16
C ARG A 344 -9.23 -20.99 -22.81
N VAL A 345 -10.31 -20.68 -23.51
CA VAL A 345 -10.57 -19.35 -24.07
C VAL A 345 -11.77 -18.76 -23.37
N LEU A 346 -11.60 -17.59 -22.77
CA LEU A 346 -12.63 -16.87 -22.02
C LEU A 346 -12.91 -15.51 -22.66
N HIS A 347 -14.14 -15.02 -22.47
CA HIS A 347 -14.61 -13.73 -22.97
C HIS A 347 -15.14 -12.85 -21.83
N PRO A 348 -14.30 -12.44 -20.88
CA PRO A 348 -14.75 -11.60 -19.77
C PRO A 348 -15.16 -10.20 -20.24
N GLN A 349 -16.10 -9.59 -19.54
CA GLN A 349 -16.46 -8.19 -19.77
C GLN A 349 -15.38 -7.24 -19.25
N GLN A 350 -14.73 -7.60 -18.13
CA GLN A 350 -13.71 -6.80 -17.47
C GLN A 350 -12.50 -7.68 -17.13
N VAL A 351 -11.30 -7.12 -17.24
CA VAL A 351 -10.05 -7.76 -16.83
C VAL A 351 -9.39 -6.92 -15.75
N VAL A 352 -9.10 -7.52 -14.61
CA VAL A 352 -8.42 -6.87 -13.47
C VAL A 352 -7.05 -7.50 -13.28
N MET A 353 -5.98 -6.73 -13.50
CA MET A 353 -4.62 -7.19 -13.25
C MET A 353 -4.21 -6.92 -11.80
N ALA A 354 -3.94 -7.97 -11.05
CA ALA A 354 -3.60 -7.95 -9.63
C ALA A 354 -2.27 -8.66 -9.32
N THR A 355 -1.30 -8.57 -10.25
CA THR A 355 -0.02 -9.30 -10.20
C THR A 355 1.04 -8.66 -9.29
N SER A 356 0.69 -7.62 -8.54
CA SER A 356 1.56 -6.89 -7.60
C SER A 356 2.61 -5.99 -8.26
N LEU A 357 3.04 -4.96 -7.51
CA LEU A 357 4.22 -4.15 -7.84
C LEU A 357 5.54 -4.96 -7.75
N CYS A 358 5.48 -6.15 -7.17
CA CYS A 358 6.61 -7.07 -7.01
C CYS A 358 6.54 -8.24 -8.01
N GLY A 359 6.03 -8.01 -9.22
CA GLY A 359 5.79 -9.08 -10.22
C GLY A 359 7.06 -9.58 -10.90
N VAL A 360 7.90 -8.67 -11.39
CA VAL A 360 9.12 -9.00 -12.14
C VAL A 360 10.35 -8.47 -11.39
N PRO A 361 11.24 -9.35 -10.89
CA PRO A 361 12.46 -8.95 -10.20
C PRO A 361 13.37 -8.09 -11.07
N PHE A 362 13.95 -7.03 -10.49
CA PHE A 362 14.95 -6.23 -11.17
C PHE A 362 16.36 -6.78 -10.89
N MET A 363 16.91 -7.49 -11.87
CA MET A 363 18.29 -7.95 -11.85
C MET A 363 19.14 -7.01 -12.72
N PRO A 364 20.07 -6.23 -12.14
CA PRO A 364 20.94 -5.37 -12.93
C PRO A 364 21.89 -6.20 -13.80
N SER A 365 22.12 -5.76 -15.04
CA SER A 365 23.15 -6.32 -15.87
C SER A 365 24.51 -5.73 -15.48
N VAL A 366 25.40 -6.56 -14.97
CA VAL A 366 26.75 -6.16 -14.54
C VAL A 366 27.79 -6.98 -15.32
N PRO A 367 28.81 -6.35 -15.94
CA PRO A 367 29.83 -7.07 -16.68
C PRO A 367 30.48 -8.19 -15.88
N GLY A 368 30.66 -9.36 -16.47
CA GLY A 368 31.37 -10.50 -15.87
C GLY A 368 30.52 -11.39 -14.95
N MET A 369 29.20 -11.16 -14.82
CA MET A 369 28.32 -12.02 -14.01
C MET A 369 28.39 -13.49 -14.41
N ASP A 370 28.43 -13.78 -15.69
CA ASP A 370 28.46 -15.16 -16.22
C ASP A 370 29.78 -15.90 -15.94
N ALA A 371 30.88 -15.16 -15.70
CA ALA A 371 32.18 -15.72 -15.40
C ALA A 371 32.41 -15.92 -13.88
N PHE A 372 31.55 -15.37 -13.06
CA PHE A 372 31.71 -15.42 -11.61
C PHE A 372 31.43 -16.82 -11.05
N LYS A 373 32.38 -17.37 -10.30
CA LYS A 373 32.29 -18.73 -9.73
C LYS A 373 31.42 -18.80 -8.46
N GLY A 374 31.16 -17.69 -7.81
CA GLY A 374 30.23 -17.62 -6.69
C GLY A 374 28.76 -17.69 -7.15
N THR A 375 27.87 -17.79 -6.21
CA THR A 375 26.42 -17.81 -6.48
C THR A 375 25.89 -16.39 -6.60
N ILE A 376 25.07 -16.11 -7.63
CA ILE A 376 24.34 -14.85 -7.81
C ILE A 376 22.86 -15.15 -7.82
N VAL A 377 22.08 -14.48 -6.95
CA VAL A 377 20.64 -14.64 -6.89
C VAL A 377 19.94 -13.31 -6.65
N HIS A 378 18.70 -13.17 -7.11
CA HIS A 378 17.82 -12.09 -6.66
C HIS A 378 17.17 -12.47 -5.32
N SER A 379 16.89 -11.49 -4.45
CA SER A 379 16.28 -11.73 -3.12
C SER A 379 14.93 -12.44 -3.18
N SER A 380 14.19 -12.36 -4.30
CA SER A 380 12.95 -13.11 -4.48
C SER A 380 13.15 -14.62 -4.68
N ALA A 381 14.34 -15.04 -5.12
CA ALA A 381 14.70 -16.46 -5.30
C ALA A 381 15.56 -17.00 -4.13
N HIS A 382 16.05 -16.11 -3.24
CA HIS A 382 16.79 -16.49 -2.06
C HIS A 382 15.83 -17.01 -0.98
N GLN A 383 16.10 -18.21 -0.45
CA GLN A 383 15.26 -18.81 0.60
C GLN A 383 15.93 -18.82 1.97
N SER A 384 17.22 -19.11 2.03
CA SER A 384 18.00 -19.16 3.27
C SER A 384 19.49 -19.10 3.00
N SER A 385 20.24 -18.48 3.90
CA SER A 385 21.69 -18.42 3.85
C SER A 385 22.37 -19.60 4.59
N ARG A 386 21.62 -20.62 5.05
CA ARG A 386 22.17 -21.72 5.88
C ARG A 386 23.35 -22.46 5.22
N ASP A 387 23.34 -22.61 3.90
CA ASP A 387 24.38 -23.32 3.15
C ASP A 387 25.66 -22.49 2.95
N PHE A 388 25.64 -21.23 3.42
CA PHE A 388 26.74 -20.29 3.31
C PHE A 388 27.43 -20.00 4.66
N VAL A 389 27.18 -20.81 5.70
CA VAL A 389 27.90 -20.72 6.98
C VAL A 389 29.41 -20.92 6.74
N GLY A 390 30.25 -20.03 7.28
CA GLY A 390 31.69 -19.99 7.06
C GLY A 390 32.12 -19.35 5.74
N LYS A 391 31.19 -18.84 4.95
CA LYS A 391 31.43 -18.16 3.68
C LYS A 391 31.18 -16.66 3.79
N LYS A 392 31.48 -15.92 2.71
CA LYS A 392 31.29 -14.47 2.61
C LYS A 392 30.11 -14.13 1.73
N VAL A 393 29.20 -13.30 2.23
CA VAL A 393 27.98 -12.92 1.53
C VAL A 393 27.94 -11.40 1.29
N LEU A 394 27.64 -11.01 0.05
CA LEU A 394 27.33 -9.65 -0.32
C LEU A 394 25.81 -9.52 -0.54
N VAL A 395 25.19 -8.57 0.15
CA VAL A 395 23.80 -8.21 -0.08
C VAL A 395 23.75 -6.82 -0.71
N VAL A 396 23.20 -6.72 -1.93
CA VAL A 396 23.15 -5.49 -2.72
C VAL A 396 21.78 -4.83 -2.56
N GLY A 397 21.75 -3.70 -1.86
CA GLY A 397 20.52 -2.95 -1.59
C GLY A 397 20.13 -2.93 -0.11
N THR A 398 19.62 -1.79 0.33
CA THR A 398 19.34 -1.47 1.73
C THR A 398 17.87 -1.04 1.93
N SER A 399 16.95 -1.84 1.43
CA SER A 399 15.53 -1.82 1.79
C SER A 399 15.19 -3.11 2.56
N SER A 400 13.94 -3.34 2.93
CA SER A 400 13.51 -4.44 3.82
C SER A 400 14.14 -5.79 3.47
N SER A 401 14.08 -6.25 2.21
CA SER A 401 14.66 -7.56 1.84
C SER A 401 16.19 -7.61 1.99
N GLY A 402 16.88 -6.49 1.80
CA GLY A 402 18.34 -6.43 2.00
C GLY A 402 18.71 -6.52 3.47
N PHE A 403 18.02 -5.77 4.32
CA PHE A 403 18.22 -5.83 5.77
C PHE A 403 17.87 -7.21 6.34
N ASP A 404 16.75 -7.79 5.95
CA ASP A 404 16.34 -9.12 6.41
C ASP A 404 17.37 -10.19 6.05
N THR A 405 17.85 -10.18 4.80
CA THR A 405 18.86 -11.14 4.33
C THR A 405 20.18 -10.95 5.09
N ALA A 406 20.64 -9.72 5.29
CA ALA A 406 21.86 -9.45 6.04
C ALA A 406 21.71 -9.83 7.53
N PHE A 407 20.54 -9.58 8.11
CA PHE A 407 20.24 -9.95 9.49
C PHE A 407 20.24 -11.48 9.68
N GLU A 408 19.61 -12.22 8.80
CA GLU A 408 19.65 -13.70 8.80
C GLU A 408 21.06 -14.23 8.69
N CYS A 409 21.87 -13.72 7.75
CA CYS A 409 23.28 -14.07 7.62
C CYS A 409 24.05 -13.81 8.91
N SER A 410 23.90 -12.64 9.48
CA SER A 410 24.58 -12.22 10.72
C SER A 410 24.18 -13.09 11.91
N ARG A 411 22.91 -13.43 12.06
CA ARG A 411 22.44 -14.35 13.12
C ARG A 411 23.00 -15.77 12.99
N ARG A 412 23.38 -16.19 11.79
CA ARG A 412 24.06 -17.49 11.52
C ARG A 412 25.58 -17.40 11.65
N GLY A 413 26.13 -16.23 12.00
CA GLY A 413 27.57 -16.02 12.07
C GLY A 413 28.27 -15.97 10.72
N ILE A 414 27.55 -15.71 9.64
CA ILE A 414 28.06 -15.55 8.28
C ILE A 414 28.71 -14.17 8.14
N ASP A 415 29.88 -14.11 7.50
CA ASP A 415 30.55 -12.83 7.17
C ASP A 415 29.74 -12.12 6.07
N VAL A 416 28.91 -11.15 6.47
CA VAL A 416 27.99 -10.45 5.58
C VAL A 416 28.34 -8.97 5.43
N THR A 417 28.25 -8.50 4.18
CA THR A 417 28.42 -7.10 3.82
C THR A 417 27.16 -6.59 3.10
N LEU A 418 26.59 -5.49 3.57
CA LEU A 418 25.55 -4.71 2.87
C LEU A 418 26.20 -3.71 1.93
N LEU A 419 25.81 -3.70 0.66
CA LEU A 419 26.23 -2.69 -0.31
C LEU A 419 25.12 -1.67 -0.51
N GLN A 420 25.35 -0.44 -0.09
CA GLN A 420 24.42 0.65 -0.18
C GLN A 420 24.79 1.63 -1.30
N ARG A 421 23.89 1.80 -2.26
CA ARG A 421 24.03 2.79 -3.34
C ARG A 421 23.43 4.16 -2.96
N SER A 422 22.23 4.15 -2.39
CA SER A 422 21.46 5.36 -2.05
C SER A 422 21.09 5.34 -0.56
N PRO A 423 20.90 6.49 0.10
CA PRO A 423 20.50 6.52 1.50
C PRO A 423 19.14 5.84 1.71
N THR A 424 18.93 5.30 2.91
CA THR A 424 17.70 4.61 3.32
C THR A 424 17.01 5.40 4.42
N TYR A 425 15.68 5.54 4.33
CA TYR A 425 14.88 6.02 5.45
C TYR A 425 14.70 4.88 6.46
N VAL A 426 15.26 5.05 7.66
CA VAL A 426 15.18 4.05 8.75
C VAL A 426 14.36 4.63 9.90
N MET A 427 13.47 3.82 10.48
CA MET A 427 12.67 4.19 11.63
C MET A 427 12.51 3.02 12.58
N SER A 428 12.60 3.30 13.90
CA SER A 428 12.34 2.30 14.93
C SER A 428 10.87 1.91 14.97
N LEU A 429 10.57 0.67 15.30
CA LEU A 429 9.20 0.23 15.55
C LEU A 429 8.60 0.89 16.80
N THR A 430 9.42 1.15 17.81
CA THR A 430 9.01 1.76 19.08
C THR A 430 8.37 3.13 18.88
N HIS A 431 8.93 3.96 18.00
CA HIS A 431 8.45 5.32 17.79
C HIS A 431 7.49 5.43 16.59
N SER A 432 7.73 4.65 15.52
CA SER A 432 6.92 4.75 14.30
C SER A 432 5.57 4.05 14.39
N VAL A 433 5.48 2.88 15.03
CA VAL A 433 4.21 2.11 15.09
C VAL A 433 3.09 2.88 15.79
N PRO A 434 3.30 3.53 16.96
CA PRO A 434 2.24 4.33 17.58
C PRO A 434 1.73 5.47 16.68
N ARG A 435 2.61 6.07 15.86
CA ARG A 435 2.26 7.17 14.96
C ARG A 435 1.51 6.70 13.71
N LEU A 436 1.95 5.60 13.10
CA LEU A 436 1.43 5.10 11.83
C LEU A 436 0.21 4.20 11.99
N GLN A 437 0.16 3.41 13.06
CA GLN A 437 -0.82 2.35 13.22
C GLN A 437 -1.52 2.35 14.59
N GLY A 438 -1.21 3.31 15.46
CA GLY A 438 -1.76 3.36 16.83
C GLY A 438 -3.28 3.32 16.87
N ALA A 439 -3.96 3.98 15.93
CA ALA A 439 -5.41 3.97 15.81
C ALA A 439 -6.01 2.58 15.54
N TYR A 440 -5.26 1.70 14.86
CA TYR A 440 -5.68 0.33 14.56
C TYR A 440 -5.39 -0.67 15.69
N LYS A 441 -4.68 -0.23 16.74
CA LYS A 441 -4.28 -1.13 17.84
C LYS A 441 -5.51 -1.73 18.54
N PRO A 442 -5.57 -3.06 18.72
CA PRO A 442 -6.63 -3.70 19.49
C PRO A 442 -6.68 -3.17 20.93
N ASP A 443 -7.86 -3.16 21.52
CA ASP A 443 -8.04 -2.86 22.93
C ASP A 443 -7.43 -3.93 23.85
N ALA A 444 -7.45 -3.73 25.16
CA ALA A 444 -6.92 -4.67 26.14
C ALA A 444 -7.62 -6.05 26.12
N ARG A 445 -8.81 -6.16 25.50
CA ARG A 445 -9.56 -7.40 25.31
C ARG A 445 -9.29 -8.05 23.95
N GLY A 446 -8.43 -7.46 23.11
CA GLY A 446 -8.12 -7.90 21.76
C GLY A 446 -9.23 -7.60 20.74
N ASN A 447 -10.13 -6.68 21.01
CA ASN A 447 -11.11 -6.22 20.03
C ASN A 447 -10.44 -5.25 19.06
N ILE A 448 -10.59 -5.53 17.78
CA ILE A 448 -10.08 -4.67 16.71
C ILE A 448 -11.08 -3.53 16.50
N PRO A 449 -10.64 -2.26 16.35
CA PRO A 449 -11.52 -1.16 15.96
C PRO A 449 -12.19 -1.42 14.62
N ASP A 450 -13.27 -0.70 14.32
CA ASP A 450 -13.89 -0.75 13.00
C ASP A 450 -12.93 -0.28 11.91
N LEU A 451 -12.44 -1.24 11.12
CA LEU A 451 -11.43 -0.99 10.10
C LEU A 451 -11.94 -0.11 8.95
N GLU A 452 -13.22 -0.18 8.59
CA GLU A 452 -13.75 0.65 7.52
C GLU A 452 -13.82 2.12 7.94
N THR A 453 -14.15 2.40 9.18
CA THR A 453 -14.08 3.76 9.75
C THR A 453 -12.66 4.27 9.78
N LEU A 454 -11.69 3.48 10.23
CA LEU A 454 -10.27 3.88 10.28
C LEU A 454 -9.68 4.06 8.88
N ASP A 455 -10.05 3.22 7.93
CA ASP A 455 -9.63 3.37 6.53
C ASP A 455 -10.15 4.67 5.92
N ARG A 456 -11.39 5.04 6.22
CA ARG A 456 -12.00 6.30 5.78
C ARG A 456 -11.20 7.51 6.31
N LEU A 457 -10.77 7.47 7.56
CA LEU A 457 -9.93 8.52 8.15
C LEU A 457 -8.51 8.53 7.56
N THR A 458 -7.89 7.36 7.44
CA THR A 458 -6.50 7.21 6.98
C THR A 458 -6.36 7.57 5.49
N PHE A 459 -7.17 6.95 4.64
CA PHE A 459 -7.10 7.17 3.19
C PHE A 459 -7.91 8.37 2.70
N GLY A 460 -8.65 9.02 3.59
CA GLY A 460 -9.38 10.25 3.30
C GLY A 460 -8.51 11.50 3.24
N THR A 461 -7.31 11.49 3.81
CA THR A 461 -6.40 12.65 3.77
C THR A 461 -5.82 12.82 2.37
N PRO A 462 -6.02 13.98 1.70
CA PRO A 462 -5.44 14.25 0.38
C PRO A 462 -3.91 14.37 0.45
N THR A 463 -3.25 14.17 -0.69
CA THR A 463 -1.78 14.16 -0.79
C THR A 463 -1.13 15.44 -0.27
N GLY A 464 -1.62 16.62 -0.65
CA GLY A 464 -1.05 17.89 -0.21
C GLY A 464 -1.01 18.06 1.32
N PRO A 465 -2.17 18.05 2.01
CA PRO A 465 -2.22 18.04 3.47
C PRO A 465 -1.47 16.88 4.12
N GLY A 466 -1.52 15.70 3.52
CA GLY A 466 -0.83 14.50 4.00
C GLY A 466 0.69 14.62 3.93
N GLU A 467 1.22 15.29 2.92
CA GLU A 467 2.66 15.51 2.74
C GLU A 467 3.24 16.37 3.87
N GLU A 468 2.58 17.47 4.23
CA GLU A 468 3.01 18.34 5.33
C GLU A 468 2.99 17.60 6.69
N LEU A 469 1.93 16.85 6.95
CA LEU A 469 1.86 16.02 8.16
C LEU A 469 2.96 14.96 8.18
N SER A 470 3.26 14.37 7.03
CA SER A 470 4.32 13.35 6.92
C SER A 470 5.71 13.94 7.11
N ARG A 471 5.98 15.17 6.64
CA ARG A 471 7.25 15.88 6.91
C ARG A 471 7.47 16.10 8.40
N ARG A 472 6.45 16.64 9.10
CA ARG A 472 6.52 16.85 10.56
C ARG A 472 6.73 15.54 11.31
N MET A 473 6.03 14.49 10.92
CA MET A 473 6.21 13.17 11.53
C MET A 473 7.62 12.62 11.28
N ALA A 474 8.18 12.80 10.08
CA ALA A 474 9.53 12.35 9.77
C ALA A 474 10.60 13.12 10.58
N GLU A 475 10.42 14.43 10.82
CA GLU A 475 11.27 15.26 11.69
C GLU A 475 11.18 14.83 13.16
N GLU A 476 9.97 14.56 13.64
CA GLU A 476 9.76 14.04 14.99
C GLU A 476 10.46 12.68 15.17
N LEU A 477 10.26 11.75 14.23
CA LEU A 477 10.86 10.41 14.29
C LEU A 477 12.39 10.47 14.17
N GLU A 478 12.95 11.35 13.34
CA GLU A 478 14.41 11.56 13.26
C GLU A 478 14.97 12.01 14.62
N THR A 479 14.25 12.89 15.32
CA THR A 479 14.64 13.36 16.65
C THR A 479 14.58 12.23 17.69
N LEU A 480 13.48 11.44 17.68
CA LEU A 480 13.27 10.34 18.61
C LEU A 480 14.25 9.18 18.35
N ASP A 481 14.58 8.92 17.10
CA ASP A 481 15.47 7.83 16.67
C ASP A 481 16.94 8.29 16.50
N LYS A 482 17.30 9.47 17.01
CA LYS A 482 18.63 10.07 16.78
C LYS A 482 19.79 9.14 17.14
N GLU A 483 19.73 8.46 18.27
CA GLU A 483 20.81 7.54 18.71
C GLU A 483 20.97 6.37 17.73
N LEU A 484 19.86 5.79 17.25
CA LEU A 484 19.83 4.75 16.23
C LEU A 484 20.47 5.24 14.93
N LEU A 485 20.04 6.41 14.44
CA LEU A 485 20.50 6.97 13.17
C LEU A 485 21.98 7.37 13.22
N ASP A 486 22.43 7.99 14.30
CA ASP A 486 23.83 8.32 14.52
C ASP A 486 24.70 7.06 14.57
N GLY A 487 24.26 6.00 15.25
CA GLY A 487 24.93 4.71 15.30
C GLY A 487 25.10 4.06 13.92
N LEU A 488 24.06 4.10 13.09
CA LEU A 488 24.10 3.60 11.72
C LEU A 488 25.03 4.40 10.82
N ASN A 489 24.94 5.73 10.89
CA ASN A 489 25.79 6.63 10.10
C ASN A 489 27.29 6.48 10.50
N ALA A 490 27.60 6.29 11.78
CA ALA A 490 28.94 6.00 12.26
C ALA A 490 29.52 4.69 11.71
N ARG A 491 28.67 3.75 11.28
CA ARG A 491 29.06 2.48 10.63
C ARG A 491 29.05 2.56 9.11
N GLY A 492 28.80 3.74 8.53
CA GLY A 492 28.81 3.98 7.10
C GLY A 492 27.48 3.72 6.40
N LEU A 493 26.39 3.38 7.12
CA LEU A 493 25.05 3.34 6.53
C LEU A 493 24.49 4.76 6.47
N ARG A 494 24.26 5.27 5.27
CA ARG A 494 23.69 6.61 5.09
C ARG A 494 22.18 6.57 5.29
N THR A 495 21.69 7.44 6.16
CA THR A 495 20.26 7.65 6.39
C THR A 495 19.80 9.01 5.84
N TRP A 496 18.50 9.17 5.61
CA TRP A 496 17.87 10.41 5.15
C TRP A 496 16.41 10.47 5.60
N ARG A 497 15.73 11.60 5.36
CA ARG A 497 14.31 11.78 5.68
C ARG A 497 13.34 11.26 4.61
N GLY A 498 13.80 10.48 3.63
CA GLY A 498 12.97 10.00 2.54
C GLY A 498 12.73 11.05 1.45
N GLN A 499 12.09 10.62 0.38
CA GLN A 499 11.74 11.48 -0.75
C GLN A 499 10.87 12.64 -0.27
N ARG A 500 11.20 13.87 -0.67
CA ARG A 500 10.52 15.12 -0.27
C ARG A 500 10.48 15.36 1.26
N GLY A 501 11.31 14.67 2.04
CA GLY A 501 11.35 14.78 3.50
C GLY A 501 10.15 14.15 4.23
N THR A 502 9.36 13.30 3.56
CA THR A 502 8.09 12.75 4.06
C THR A 502 8.24 11.38 4.71
N GLY A 503 9.46 10.96 5.04
CA GLY A 503 9.72 9.63 5.57
C GLY A 503 9.37 8.53 4.57
N ASN A 504 8.62 7.54 5.02
CA ASN A 504 8.19 6.43 4.18
C ASN A 504 6.96 6.76 3.30
N ALA A 505 6.28 7.86 3.51
CA ALA A 505 5.01 8.16 2.82
C ALA A 505 5.19 8.24 1.30
N THR A 506 5.96 9.21 0.80
CA THR A 506 6.19 9.33 -0.66
C THR A 506 6.99 8.15 -1.21
N LEU A 507 7.92 7.57 -0.44
CA LEU A 507 8.68 6.38 -0.85
C LEU A 507 7.77 5.17 -1.11
N SER A 508 6.77 4.94 -0.28
CA SER A 508 5.80 3.85 -0.50
C SER A 508 4.90 4.11 -1.71
N GLN A 509 4.51 5.37 -1.93
CA GLN A 509 3.65 5.78 -3.04
C GLN A 509 4.36 5.81 -4.40
N THR A 510 5.69 5.87 -4.43
CA THR A 510 6.46 6.01 -5.68
C THR A 510 7.32 4.79 -5.99
N ARG A 511 8.11 4.32 -5.02
CA ARG A 511 9.13 3.27 -5.19
C ARG A 511 8.75 1.94 -4.58
N ASN A 512 7.76 1.93 -3.69
CA ASN A 512 7.44 0.77 -2.86
C ASN A 512 8.69 0.19 -2.16
N GLY A 513 9.60 1.06 -1.72
CA GLY A 513 10.87 0.69 -1.10
C GLY A 513 11.76 1.90 -0.80
N GLY A 514 13.01 1.64 -0.37
CA GLY A 514 13.95 2.70 0.04
C GLY A 514 13.78 3.13 1.49
N PHE A 515 13.01 2.36 2.27
CA PHE A 515 12.83 2.52 3.71
C PHE A 515 12.94 1.18 4.43
N TYR A 516 13.16 1.25 5.74
CA TYR A 516 13.21 0.09 6.61
C TYR A 516 12.57 0.39 7.96
N PHE A 517 11.67 -0.48 8.41
CA PHE A 517 11.22 -0.57 9.78
C PHE A 517 12.19 -1.46 10.54
N GLU A 518 12.82 -0.93 11.59
CA GLU A 518 13.86 -1.63 12.34
C GLU A 518 13.34 -2.89 13.04
N ALA A 519 13.67 -4.04 12.46
CA ALA A 519 13.26 -5.36 12.94
C ALA A 519 14.46 -6.20 13.45
N GLY A 520 15.58 -5.55 13.84
CA GLY A 520 16.75 -6.18 14.45
C GLY A 520 18.07 -6.05 13.67
N ALA A 521 18.04 -5.66 12.39
CA ALA A 521 19.25 -5.57 11.58
C ALA A 521 20.15 -4.39 11.97
N CYS A 522 19.58 -3.27 12.39
CA CYS A 522 20.34 -2.06 12.71
C CYS A 522 21.26 -2.24 13.91
N GLU A 523 20.83 -2.93 14.95
CA GLU A 523 21.68 -3.28 16.08
C GLU A 523 22.92 -4.08 15.63
N HIS A 524 22.73 -5.06 14.74
CA HIS A 524 23.84 -5.86 14.19
C HIS A 524 24.80 -5.03 13.31
N ILE A 525 24.32 -3.97 12.66
CA ILE A 525 25.18 -3.01 11.95
C ILE A 525 25.98 -2.19 12.94
N ILE A 526 25.33 -1.62 13.96
CA ILE A 526 25.96 -0.82 15.00
C ILE A 526 27.04 -1.62 15.75
N ASP A 527 26.76 -2.88 16.05
CA ASP A 527 27.71 -3.81 16.67
C ASP A 527 28.86 -4.24 15.71
N GLY A 528 28.75 -3.96 14.41
CA GLY A 528 29.73 -4.37 13.39
C GLY A 528 29.65 -5.84 12.96
N LYS A 529 28.56 -6.53 13.31
CA LYS A 529 28.26 -7.90 12.86
C LYS A 529 27.84 -7.93 11.40
N ILE A 530 27.20 -6.86 10.92
CA ILE A 530 26.90 -6.60 9.51
C ILE A 530 27.79 -5.45 9.06
N LYS A 531 28.62 -5.69 8.07
CA LYS A 531 29.50 -4.67 7.46
C LYS A 531 28.70 -3.86 6.46
N VAL A 532 29.03 -2.57 6.29
CA VAL A 532 28.42 -1.70 5.28
C VAL A 532 29.50 -1.17 4.35
N GLU A 533 29.26 -1.29 3.05
CA GLU A 533 30.06 -0.69 1.98
C GLU A 533 29.18 0.27 1.16
N GLN A 534 29.76 1.42 0.78
CA GLN A 534 29.07 2.38 -0.09
C GLN A 534 29.45 2.16 -1.54
N GLY A 535 28.51 2.32 -2.47
CA GLY A 535 28.75 2.28 -3.90
C GLY A 535 27.89 1.28 -4.66
N TYR A 536 28.43 0.78 -5.75
CA TYR A 536 27.80 -0.18 -6.66
C TYR A 536 28.83 -1.18 -7.18
N ILE A 537 28.37 -2.26 -7.80
CA ILE A 537 29.24 -3.24 -8.46
C ILE A 537 29.57 -2.72 -9.86
N GLU A 538 30.86 -2.54 -10.17
CA GLU A 538 31.33 -2.14 -11.49
C GLU A 538 31.41 -3.35 -12.44
N ARG A 539 31.96 -4.46 -11.95
CA ARG A 539 32.07 -5.74 -12.70
C ARG A 539 32.36 -6.92 -11.77
N PHE A 540 32.17 -8.10 -12.30
CA PHE A 540 32.64 -9.35 -11.72
C PHE A 540 33.89 -9.86 -12.45
N THR A 541 34.74 -10.61 -11.74
CA THR A 541 35.75 -11.50 -12.29
C THR A 541 35.40 -12.94 -11.89
N GLU A 542 36.21 -13.91 -12.25
CA GLU A 542 35.97 -15.30 -11.86
C GLU A 542 35.79 -15.51 -10.35
N ASP A 543 36.55 -14.75 -9.53
CA ASP A 543 36.64 -14.97 -8.08
C ASP A 543 36.41 -13.69 -7.25
N LYS A 544 36.17 -12.54 -7.90
CA LYS A 544 36.04 -11.25 -7.20
C LYS A 544 34.86 -10.42 -7.71
N VAL A 545 34.37 -9.59 -6.82
CA VAL A 545 33.45 -8.48 -7.10
C VAL A 545 34.24 -7.18 -7.05
N ILE A 546 34.21 -6.42 -8.12
CA ILE A 546 34.85 -5.10 -8.21
C ILE A 546 33.80 -4.05 -7.92
N LEU A 547 33.93 -3.40 -6.78
CA LEU A 547 33.06 -2.31 -6.35
C LEU A 547 33.55 -0.97 -6.92
N SER A 548 32.68 0.03 -6.93
CA SER A 548 32.95 1.40 -7.37
C SER A 548 34.28 1.91 -6.81
N GLY A 549 35.09 2.56 -7.69
CA GLY A 549 36.46 2.98 -7.37
C GLY A 549 37.49 1.85 -7.41
N GLY A 550 37.19 0.74 -8.11
CA GLY A 550 38.14 -0.36 -8.33
C GLY A 550 38.41 -1.23 -7.08
N ARG A 551 37.59 -1.14 -6.03
CA ARG A 551 37.78 -1.90 -4.80
C ARG A 551 37.44 -3.38 -4.99
N GLU A 552 38.43 -4.23 -4.85
CA GLU A 552 38.26 -5.68 -5.02
C GLU A 552 37.79 -6.35 -3.72
N ARG A 553 36.79 -7.22 -3.82
CA ARG A 553 36.28 -8.03 -2.71
C ARG A 553 35.99 -9.47 -3.18
N GLN A 554 36.11 -10.42 -2.29
CA GLN A 554 35.76 -11.83 -2.55
C GLN A 554 34.49 -12.19 -1.80
N PHE A 555 33.53 -12.78 -2.52
CA PHE A 555 32.28 -13.27 -1.95
C PHE A 555 31.94 -14.64 -2.57
N ASP A 556 31.27 -15.48 -1.79
CA ASP A 556 30.77 -16.79 -2.24
C ASP A 556 29.32 -16.69 -2.72
N LEU A 557 28.56 -15.72 -2.18
CA LEU A 557 27.17 -15.44 -2.54
C LEU A 557 26.98 -13.94 -2.71
N VAL A 558 26.29 -13.55 -3.79
CA VAL A 558 25.81 -12.18 -4.01
C VAL A 558 24.29 -12.21 -4.12
N VAL A 559 23.60 -11.58 -3.18
CA VAL A 559 22.13 -11.45 -3.18
C VAL A 559 21.76 -10.06 -3.64
N PHE A 560 21.11 -9.98 -4.80
CA PHE A 560 20.57 -8.71 -5.31
C PHE A 560 19.20 -8.43 -4.68
N ALA A 561 19.16 -7.58 -3.65
CA ALA A 561 17.95 -7.04 -3.05
C ALA A 561 17.57 -5.70 -3.72
N THR A 562 17.54 -5.72 -5.04
CA THR A 562 17.42 -4.55 -5.91
C THR A 562 15.99 -4.18 -6.30
N GLY A 563 15.02 -4.87 -5.69
CA GLY A 563 13.60 -4.61 -5.92
C GLY A 563 13.06 -5.19 -7.23
N PHE A 564 12.06 -4.52 -7.79
CA PHE A 564 11.31 -5.04 -8.93
C PHE A 564 11.19 -3.97 -10.02
N THR A 565 10.91 -4.40 -11.25
CA THR A 565 10.64 -3.51 -12.37
C THR A 565 9.28 -2.83 -12.21
N ASN A 566 9.02 -1.79 -13.01
CA ASN A 566 7.69 -1.21 -13.05
C ASN A 566 6.66 -2.26 -13.50
N MET A 567 5.45 -2.20 -12.95
CA MET A 567 4.37 -3.16 -13.25
C MET A 567 3.96 -3.17 -14.73
N ILE A 568 4.29 -2.14 -15.51
CA ILE A 568 4.07 -2.13 -16.98
C ILE A 568 4.73 -3.32 -17.66
N GLU A 569 5.85 -3.83 -17.13
CA GLU A 569 6.50 -5.03 -17.65
C GLU A 569 5.62 -6.28 -17.48
N SER A 570 4.89 -6.36 -16.37
CA SER A 570 3.91 -7.43 -16.16
C SER A 570 2.71 -7.28 -17.12
N VAL A 571 2.24 -6.05 -17.36
CA VAL A 571 1.20 -5.76 -18.35
C VAL A 571 1.67 -6.18 -19.74
N ARG A 572 2.88 -5.77 -20.13
CA ARG A 572 3.49 -6.11 -21.43
C ARG A 572 3.65 -7.63 -21.61
N ALA A 573 4.13 -8.31 -20.61
CA ALA A 573 4.29 -9.77 -20.64
C ALA A 573 2.95 -10.53 -20.76
N THR A 574 1.87 -9.97 -20.24
CA THR A 574 0.55 -10.61 -20.21
C THR A 574 -0.32 -10.23 -21.42
N LEU A 575 -0.34 -8.94 -21.80
CA LEU A 575 -1.25 -8.40 -22.82
C LEU A 575 -0.56 -8.12 -24.15
N GLY A 576 0.78 -8.20 -24.21
CA GLY A 576 1.57 -7.82 -25.37
C GLY A 576 1.85 -6.31 -25.47
N GLU A 577 2.78 -5.94 -26.36
CA GLU A 577 3.26 -4.56 -26.50
C GLU A 577 2.18 -3.59 -26.96
N GLU A 578 1.33 -4.02 -27.90
CA GLU A 578 0.29 -3.15 -28.47
C GLU A 578 -0.68 -2.62 -27.41
N LEU A 579 -1.18 -3.50 -26.54
CA LEU A 579 -2.08 -3.08 -25.45
C LEU A 579 -1.31 -2.35 -24.36
N ALA A 580 -0.12 -2.85 -23.99
CA ALA A 580 0.68 -2.23 -22.94
C ALA A 580 1.05 -0.77 -23.26
N SER A 581 1.29 -0.44 -24.55
CA SER A 581 1.60 0.93 -24.97
C SER A 581 0.44 1.93 -24.78
N LYS A 582 -0.80 1.46 -24.65
CA LYS A 582 -1.99 2.26 -24.37
C LYS A 582 -2.18 2.53 -22.88
N CYS A 583 -1.48 1.77 -22.02
CA CYS A 583 -1.58 1.90 -20.57
C CYS A 583 -0.80 3.13 -20.08
N GLY A 584 -1.41 3.94 -19.25
CA GLY A 584 -0.73 5.04 -18.57
C GLY A 584 0.35 4.55 -17.58
N PRO A 585 1.16 5.47 -17.02
CA PRO A 585 2.14 5.15 -15.99
C PRO A 585 1.45 4.49 -14.78
N ILE A 586 1.99 3.36 -14.31
CA ILE A 586 1.41 2.59 -13.21
C ILE A 586 2.13 2.92 -11.91
N TRP A 587 1.36 3.23 -10.84
CA TRP A 587 1.86 3.65 -9.53
C TRP A 587 2.51 5.03 -9.58
N GLY A 588 2.80 5.62 -8.42
CA GLY A 588 3.22 7.01 -8.33
C GLY A 588 2.03 7.96 -8.16
N ILE A 589 2.32 9.25 -8.05
CA ILE A 589 1.35 10.30 -7.77
C ILE A 589 1.24 11.22 -8.98
N ASP A 590 0.00 11.48 -9.42
CA ASP A 590 -0.32 12.37 -10.54
C ASP A 590 -0.33 13.85 -10.12
N GLU A 591 -0.63 14.73 -11.06
CA GLU A 591 -0.66 16.19 -10.84
C GLU A 591 -1.74 16.62 -9.84
N GLU A 592 -2.81 15.85 -9.66
CA GLU A 592 -3.88 16.14 -8.69
C GLU A 592 -3.57 15.61 -7.30
N GLY A 593 -2.60 14.69 -7.17
CA GLY A 593 -2.28 14.01 -5.91
C GLY A 593 -2.93 12.64 -5.75
N GLU A 594 -3.41 12.02 -6.85
CA GLU A 594 -3.96 10.67 -6.85
C GLU A 594 -2.96 9.65 -7.42
N TYR A 595 -3.19 8.36 -7.13
CA TYR A 595 -2.38 7.30 -7.74
C TYR A 595 -2.59 7.24 -9.26
N LYS A 596 -1.49 7.13 -10.02
CA LYS A 596 -1.51 6.98 -11.47
C LYS A 596 -2.05 5.60 -11.85
N THR A 597 -3.09 5.57 -12.68
CA THR A 597 -3.57 4.37 -13.41
C THR A 597 -4.10 3.22 -12.54
N VAL A 598 -3.86 3.20 -11.22
CA VAL A 598 -4.36 2.13 -10.35
C VAL A 598 -5.73 2.48 -9.77
N PHE A 599 -6.64 1.51 -9.70
CA PHE A 599 -8.05 1.64 -9.28
C PHE A 599 -8.91 2.51 -10.20
N ARG A 600 -8.36 2.97 -11.31
CA ARG A 600 -8.92 3.94 -12.27
C ARG A 600 -8.84 3.38 -13.70
N GLU A 601 -9.38 4.12 -14.68
CA GLU A 601 -9.19 3.82 -16.10
C GLU A 601 -7.69 3.82 -16.46
N THR A 602 -7.26 2.77 -17.16
CA THR A 602 -5.84 2.56 -17.49
C THR A 602 -5.43 3.13 -18.83
N GLY A 603 -6.39 3.55 -19.66
CA GLY A 603 -6.20 3.83 -21.08
C GLY A 603 -6.52 2.64 -21.99
N ILE A 604 -6.62 1.43 -21.43
CA ILE A 604 -7.11 0.24 -22.13
C ILE A 604 -8.57 0.03 -21.71
N PRO A 605 -9.55 0.00 -22.62
CA PRO A 605 -10.94 -0.21 -22.27
C PRO A 605 -11.16 -1.50 -21.48
N ASN A 606 -12.00 -1.46 -20.44
CA ASN A 606 -12.36 -2.63 -19.64
C ASN A 606 -11.16 -3.38 -19.01
N PHE A 607 -10.06 -2.65 -18.80
CA PHE A 607 -8.87 -3.15 -18.13
C PHE A 607 -8.53 -2.30 -16.92
N TRP A 608 -8.29 -2.95 -15.78
CA TRP A 608 -8.09 -2.33 -14.49
C TRP A 608 -6.85 -2.87 -13.80
N ILE A 609 -6.21 -2.04 -12.98
CA ILE A 609 -5.05 -2.44 -12.19
C ILE A 609 -5.39 -2.31 -10.72
N MET A 610 -5.22 -3.42 -9.99
CA MET A 610 -5.43 -3.50 -8.56
C MET A 610 -4.13 -3.89 -7.85
N VAL A 611 -3.54 -2.94 -7.13
CA VAL A 611 -2.28 -3.12 -6.38
C VAL A 611 -2.33 -2.34 -5.08
N GLY A 612 -1.55 -2.75 -4.09
CA GLY A 612 -1.45 -2.04 -2.83
C GLY A 612 -1.05 -2.95 -1.66
N PHE A 613 -0.68 -2.33 -0.56
CA PHE A 613 -0.53 -3.00 0.73
C PHE A 613 -1.92 -3.31 1.33
N LEU A 614 -2.00 -4.23 2.27
CA LEU A 614 -3.24 -4.84 2.76
C LEU A 614 -4.35 -3.83 3.14
N PRO A 615 -4.13 -2.78 3.93
CA PRO A 615 -5.16 -1.78 4.21
C PRO A 615 -5.65 -1.02 2.98
N LEU A 616 -4.73 -0.59 2.10
CA LEU A 616 -5.11 0.09 0.85
C LEU A 616 -5.90 -0.85 -0.07
N THR A 617 -5.51 -2.12 -0.13
CA THR A 617 -6.23 -3.17 -0.85
C THR A 617 -7.67 -3.30 -0.36
N ARG A 618 -7.90 -3.35 0.96
CA ARG A 618 -9.25 -3.40 1.56
C ARG A 618 -10.08 -2.18 1.17
N TYR A 619 -9.51 -0.99 1.31
CA TYR A 619 -10.19 0.26 0.99
C TYR A 619 -10.49 0.41 -0.51
N ALA A 620 -9.49 0.25 -1.36
CA ALA A 620 -9.62 0.53 -2.79
C ALA A 620 -10.40 -0.56 -3.55
N SER A 621 -10.37 -1.82 -3.09
CA SER A 621 -11.17 -2.90 -3.71
C SER A 621 -12.66 -2.63 -3.66
N LYS A 622 -13.17 -1.97 -2.60
CA LYS A 622 -14.57 -1.54 -2.50
C LYS A 622 -14.92 -0.56 -3.63
N LEU A 623 -14.10 0.47 -3.80
CA LEU A 623 -14.34 1.50 -4.82
C LEU A 623 -14.27 0.93 -6.24
N LEU A 624 -13.25 0.11 -6.53
CA LEU A 624 -13.15 -0.53 -7.85
C LEU A 624 -14.34 -1.46 -8.10
N ALA A 625 -14.76 -2.26 -7.13
CA ALA A 625 -15.91 -3.15 -7.29
C ALA A 625 -17.23 -2.39 -7.53
N LEU A 626 -17.46 -1.27 -6.83
CA LEU A 626 -18.60 -0.38 -7.09
C LEU A 626 -18.57 0.18 -8.51
N ARG A 627 -17.39 0.58 -9.00
CA ARG A 627 -17.22 1.05 -10.38
C ARG A 627 -17.54 -0.05 -11.40
N LEU A 628 -17.01 -1.27 -11.20
CA LEU A 628 -17.26 -2.43 -12.06
C LEU A 628 -18.76 -2.80 -12.06
N LYS A 629 -19.39 -2.77 -10.90
CA LYS A 629 -20.84 -3.04 -10.79
C LYS A 629 -21.66 -2.00 -11.52
N ALA A 630 -21.36 -0.72 -11.35
CA ALA A 630 -22.05 0.36 -12.04
C ALA A 630 -21.90 0.28 -13.57
N LEU A 631 -20.73 -0.12 -14.07
CA LEU A 631 -20.48 -0.36 -15.49
C LEU A 631 -21.30 -1.55 -16.01
N LYS A 632 -21.33 -2.67 -15.26
CA LYS A 632 -22.13 -3.85 -15.60
C LYS A 632 -23.61 -3.51 -15.73
N GLU A 633 -24.15 -2.73 -14.80
CA GLU A 633 -25.58 -2.37 -14.75
C GLU A 633 -25.93 -1.19 -15.67
N GLY A 634 -24.93 -0.61 -16.37
CA GLY A 634 -25.16 0.50 -17.30
C GLY A 634 -25.56 1.83 -16.63
N ILE A 635 -25.30 1.96 -15.32
CA ILE A 635 -25.65 3.17 -14.55
C ILE A 635 -24.43 4.06 -14.29
N SER A 636 -23.24 3.66 -14.71
CA SER A 636 -22.02 4.42 -14.48
C SER A 636 -21.96 5.66 -15.37
N PRO A 637 -22.00 6.88 -14.83
CA PRO A 637 -21.67 8.05 -15.62
C PRO A 637 -20.23 8.00 -16.13
N PRO A 638 -19.91 8.70 -17.22
CA PRO A 638 -18.51 8.85 -17.63
C PRO A 638 -17.71 9.54 -16.51
N PRO A 639 -16.42 9.16 -16.35
CA PRO A 639 -15.55 9.84 -15.40
C PRO A 639 -15.49 11.36 -15.69
N TYR A 640 -15.54 12.16 -14.64
CA TYR A 640 -15.40 13.61 -14.78
C TYR A 640 -14.02 13.97 -15.34
N LYS A 641 -14.00 14.72 -16.44
CA LYS A 641 -12.80 15.26 -17.08
C LYS A 641 -12.86 16.78 -17.02
N VAL A 642 -11.76 17.43 -16.59
CA VAL A 642 -11.60 18.89 -16.61
C VAL A 642 -11.33 19.35 -18.03
#